data_a11d3403aeaeef1bf23d2f3204b402de
#
_entry.id   a11d3403aeaeef1bf23d2f3204b402de
#
_cell.length_a   1.000
_cell.length_b   1.000
_cell.length_c   1.000
_cell.angle_alpha   90.00
_cell.angle_beta   90.00
_cell.angle_gamma   90.00
#
_symmetry.space_group_name_H-M   'P 1'
#
loop_
_entity.id
_entity.type
_entity.pdbx_description
1 polymer ?
#
loop_
_entity_poly.entity_id
_entity_poly.type
_entity_poly.pdbx_seq_one_letter_code
_entity_poly.pdbx_strand_id
1 'polypeptide(L)'
;MRVPLSWLREYASLPEPVDATEVARRLTAAGFEVESLESVGHDIRGVVVAQVLSIEELTGPLKLKKPIRYCRVAVTEGQLDGPADEASGVICGAVNFAVGDRVALALPGAVLPGGLEVGARKTYGHISEGMICSASELAIGDDHTGIVVLPPDAPLGADFVSYAKLRDELLEIAVTPDRGYAVSMRGLARELASAYGVTFTDPATTALPDATLLGGDLGYVGPDVWPARIDDPTACDRFVLREIRDFSPAAHTPIWMQVRLARCGMRPVSLAVDVTNYLMLELGQPLHAFDRSKLTGEIVVRRAQPGERLETLDHVVRALDPEDILITDASGPISLAGTMGGLSTEIDETSTDLVIEAAHFSARGTAKMSRRHKLHTEASYRFERGVDRELPLRASAKAVALLSGLGGGRVVPGCTHAQADVPQVVITVATDYPDRVAGVVFGRDTVVRRLREVGCSVTQTHAASPTVAPWRGEPGEAGPGRAVTDPSPAASRAQVPVLDVSPPSWRPDLTDPADLAEEVIRLEGYESIPVRMPRALAGRGLTRRQRLRRSVGRTLAESGYVEVMSWPFASRSDADLLGPPQVFGRPSWWPTRSARMSRCCGRRCCRACSASWPGTSAGVSPIARCSRSAWYSGRGPVPPPPRPSSR
;
A
#
# COMPACT_ATOMS: atom_id res chain seq x y z
N MET A 1 1.23 -5.60 2.13
CA MET A 1 -0.08 -5.75 1.44
C MET A 1 -0.50 -7.21 1.49
N ARG A 2 -1.72 -7.49 2.00
CA ARG A 2 -2.27 -8.86 2.00
C ARG A 2 -2.87 -9.19 0.64
N VAL A 3 -2.53 -10.36 0.10
CA VAL A 3 -2.83 -10.72 -1.29
C VAL A 3 -3.30 -12.18 -1.37
N PRO A 4 -4.56 -12.43 -1.77
CA PRO A 4 -5.05 -13.77 -2.05
C PRO A 4 -4.41 -14.34 -3.32
N LEU A 5 -3.77 -15.50 -3.25
CA LEU A 5 -3.12 -16.13 -4.39
C LEU A 5 -4.14 -16.50 -5.48
N SER A 6 -5.35 -16.92 -5.10
CA SER A 6 -6.43 -17.21 -6.04
C SER A 6 -6.77 -16.00 -6.92
N TRP A 7 -6.67 -14.78 -6.39
CA TRP A 7 -6.95 -13.56 -7.13
C TRP A 7 -5.83 -13.22 -8.12
N LEU A 8 -4.56 -13.40 -7.74
CA LEU A 8 -3.42 -13.20 -8.67
C LEU A 8 -3.49 -14.17 -9.86
N ARG A 9 -3.95 -15.41 -9.63
CA ARG A 9 -4.09 -16.44 -10.67
C ARG A 9 -5.15 -16.12 -11.71
N GLU A 10 -6.09 -15.24 -11.44
CA GLU A 10 -7.05 -14.76 -12.44
C GLU A 10 -6.37 -13.94 -13.54
N TYR A 11 -5.21 -13.33 -13.22
CA TYR A 11 -4.49 -12.43 -14.14
C TYR A 11 -3.13 -12.96 -14.58
N ALA A 12 -2.55 -13.90 -13.85
CA ALA A 12 -1.31 -14.59 -14.21
C ALA A 12 -1.61 -16.08 -14.45
N SER A 13 -1.35 -16.58 -15.67
CA SER A 13 -1.63 -17.97 -16.07
C SER A 13 -0.59 -18.92 -15.47
N LEU A 14 -0.58 -19.08 -14.15
CA LEU A 14 0.39 -19.93 -13.45
C LEU A 14 0.20 -21.41 -13.78
N PRO A 15 1.29 -22.22 -13.77
CA PRO A 15 1.19 -23.67 -13.97
C PRO A 15 0.45 -24.34 -12.81
N GLU A 16 -0.25 -25.45 -13.10
CA GLU A 16 -0.96 -26.26 -12.11
C GLU A 16 -0.18 -27.56 -11.80
N PRO A 17 -0.08 -28.01 -10.54
CA PRO A 17 -0.51 -27.30 -9.32
C PRO A 17 0.44 -26.15 -8.97
N VAL A 18 -0.10 -25.11 -8.33
CA VAL A 18 0.70 -23.98 -7.85
C VAL A 18 1.13 -24.23 -6.41
N ASP A 19 2.43 -24.16 -6.15
CA ASP A 19 2.99 -24.12 -4.80
C ASP A 19 3.12 -22.66 -4.34
N ALA A 20 2.36 -22.28 -3.31
CA ALA A 20 2.39 -20.93 -2.74
C ALA A 20 3.77 -20.55 -2.20
N THR A 21 4.55 -21.52 -1.71
CA THR A 21 5.92 -21.31 -1.25
C THR A 21 6.84 -20.93 -2.41
N GLU A 22 6.68 -21.58 -3.56
CA GLU A 22 7.45 -21.25 -4.77
C GLU A 22 7.03 -19.87 -5.32
N VAL A 23 5.73 -19.51 -5.27
CA VAL A 23 5.25 -18.18 -5.62
C VAL A 23 5.92 -17.12 -4.75
N ALA A 24 5.93 -17.33 -3.43
CA ALA A 24 6.56 -16.43 -2.47
C ALA A 24 8.07 -16.27 -2.76
N ARG A 25 8.76 -17.37 -3.03
CA ARG A 25 10.18 -17.36 -3.37
C ARG A 25 10.47 -16.57 -4.66
N ARG A 26 9.65 -16.74 -5.70
CA ARG A 26 9.82 -16.03 -6.99
C ARG A 26 9.52 -14.55 -6.89
N LEU A 27 8.46 -14.16 -6.15
CA LEU A 27 8.17 -12.75 -5.89
C LEU A 27 9.31 -12.09 -5.11
N THR A 28 9.83 -12.75 -4.08
CA THR A 28 10.97 -12.26 -3.31
C THR A 28 12.22 -12.10 -4.19
N ALA A 29 12.51 -13.08 -5.06
CA ALA A 29 13.62 -12.98 -6.00
C ALA A 29 13.44 -11.85 -7.03
N ALA A 30 12.19 -11.51 -7.38
CA ALA A 30 11.85 -10.38 -8.24
C ALA A 30 11.83 -9.02 -7.51
N GLY A 31 12.17 -8.97 -6.21
CA GLY A 31 12.26 -7.76 -5.41
C GLY A 31 10.99 -7.42 -4.60
N PHE A 32 10.05 -8.37 -4.47
CA PHE A 32 8.82 -8.23 -3.67
C PHE A 32 8.87 -9.19 -2.49
N GLU A 33 9.44 -8.75 -1.38
CA GLU A 33 9.60 -9.57 -0.18
C GLU A 33 8.26 -10.06 0.35
N VAL A 34 8.10 -11.38 0.46
CA VAL A 34 6.95 -12.02 1.09
C VAL A 34 7.28 -12.25 2.57
N GLU A 35 6.66 -11.46 3.44
CA GLU A 35 6.91 -11.48 4.89
C GLU A 35 6.25 -12.68 5.57
N SER A 36 5.07 -13.09 5.08
CA SER A 36 4.35 -14.26 5.61
C SER A 36 3.48 -14.92 4.54
N LEU A 37 3.20 -16.21 4.76
CA LEU A 37 2.28 -17.03 3.97
C LEU A 37 1.31 -17.70 4.95
N GLU A 38 0.01 -17.54 4.72
CA GLU A 38 -1.06 -18.06 5.58
C GLU A 38 -2.08 -18.84 4.73
N SER A 39 -2.35 -20.10 5.12
CA SER A 39 -3.45 -20.91 4.56
C SER A 39 -4.74 -20.63 5.30
N VAL A 40 -5.80 -20.22 4.59
CA VAL A 40 -7.08 -19.84 5.22
C VAL A 40 -8.24 -20.69 4.68
N GLY A 41 -9.26 -20.91 5.52
CA GLY A 41 -10.51 -21.57 5.18
C GLY A 41 -10.42 -23.09 4.99
N HIS A 42 -9.26 -23.71 5.22
CA HIS A 42 -9.07 -25.16 5.12
C HIS A 42 -9.63 -25.94 6.32
N ASP A 43 -9.76 -25.28 7.44
CA ASP A 43 -10.32 -25.78 8.70
C ASP A 43 -11.86 -25.75 8.74
N ILE A 44 -12.50 -25.02 7.80
CA ILE A 44 -13.97 -24.86 7.77
C ILE A 44 -14.59 -26.03 7.01
N ARG A 45 -15.61 -26.66 7.61
CA ARG A 45 -16.38 -27.74 6.97
C ARG A 45 -17.80 -27.82 7.52
N GLY A 46 -18.71 -28.39 6.72
CA GLY A 46 -20.09 -28.63 7.12
C GLY A 46 -20.97 -27.37 7.15
N VAL A 47 -20.55 -26.31 6.45
CA VAL A 47 -21.38 -25.12 6.22
C VAL A 47 -22.00 -25.19 4.83
N VAL A 48 -23.33 -25.01 4.75
CA VAL A 48 -24.09 -25.11 3.51
C VAL A 48 -24.94 -23.88 3.24
N VAL A 49 -25.35 -23.70 1.99
CA VAL A 49 -26.35 -22.69 1.62
C VAL A 49 -27.73 -23.24 2.02
N ALA A 50 -28.46 -22.50 2.85
CA ALA A 50 -29.79 -22.84 3.31
C ALA A 50 -30.80 -21.73 2.98
N GLN A 51 -32.10 -22.03 2.96
CA GLN A 51 -33.17 -21.04 2.80
C GLN A 51 -34.05 -20.97 4.04
N VAL A 52 -34.38 -19.75 4.48
CA VAL A 52 -35.28 -19.51 5.60
C VAL A 52 -36.71 -19.73 5.14
N LEU A 53 -37.41 -20.69 5.74
CA LEU A 53 -38.82 -21.02 5.46
C LEU A 53 -39.81 -20.30 6.36
N SER A 54 -39.48 -20.21 7.66
CA SER A 54 -40.30 -19.51 8.63
C SER A 54 -39.46 -18.92 9.76
N ILE A 55 -40.00 -17.86 10.38
CA ILE A 55 -39.41 -17.17 11.53
C ILE A 55 -40.47 -17.02 12.59
N GLU A 56 -40.18 -17.51 13.79
CA GLU A 56 -40.99 -17.34 14.97
C GLU A 56 -40.19 -16.53 16.01
N GLU A 57 -40.77 -15.41 16.49
CA GLU A 57 -40.13 -14.62 17.54
C GLU A 57 -40.43 -15.25 18.91
N LEU A 58 -39.38 -15.68 19.61
CA LEU A 58 -39.49 -16.28 20.91
C LEU A 58 -39.67 -15.19 22.01
N THR A 59 -40.92 -14.91 22.34
CA THR A 59 -41.31 -14.03 23.45
C THR A 59 -41.36 -14.83 24.73
N GLY A 60 -40.27 -14.96 25.45
CA GLY A 60 -40.22 -15.64 26.74
C GLY A 60 -40.55 -14.73 27.93
N PRO A 61 -40.86 -15.29 29.13
CA PRO A 61 -41.11 -14.52 30.36
C PRO A 61 -39.85 -13.76 30.87
N LEU A 62 -38.68 -14.05 30.35
CA LEU A 62 -37.46 -13.29 30.55
C LEU A 62 -37.47 -12.10 29.59
N LYS A 63 -37.36 -10.87 30.12
CA LYS A 63 -37.08 -9.65 29.31
C LYS A 63 -35.73 -9.82 28.63
N LEU A 64 -35.74 -10.47 27.48
CA LEU A 64 -34.53 -10.62 26.65
C LEU A 64 -34.11 -9.23 26.16
N LYS A 65 -32.83 -8.88 26.30
CA LYS A 65 -32.29 -7.60 25.84
C LYS A 65 -32.26 -7.49 24.30
N LYS A 66 -32.40 -8.63 23.61
CA LYS A 66 -32.45 -8.71 22.14
C LYS A 66 -33.52 -9.72 21.72
N PRO A 67 -34.20 -9.54 20.57
CA PRO A 67 -35.12 -10.53 20.03
C PRO A 67 -34.35 -11.82 19.72
N ILE A 68 -34.96 -12.96 20.07
CA ILE A 68 -34.46 -14.30 19.71
C ILE A 68 -35.51 -14.91 18.78
N ARG A 69 -35.05 -15.48 17.68
CA ARG A 69 -35.87 -16.07 16.63
C ARG A 69 -35.65 -17.58 16.55
N TYR A 70 -36.71 -18.33 16.39
CA TYR A 70 -36.65 -19.72 15.97
C TYR A 70 -37.02 -19.80 14.51
N CYS A 71 -36.07 -20.30 13.69
CA CYS A 71 -36.17 -20.34 12.24
C CYS A 71 -36.26 -21.78 11.76
N ARG A 72 -37.11 -22.06 10.79
CA ARG A 72 -37.05 -23.28 9.99
C ARG A 72 -36.27 -22.99 8.73
N VAL A 73 -35.26 -23.81 8.44
CA VAL A 73 -34.36 -23.62 7.29
C VAL A 73 -34.27 -24.89 6.46
N ALA A 74 -34.45 -24.76 5.14
CA ALA A 74 -34.32 -25.82 4.19
C ALA A 74 -32.87 -25.90 3.68
N VAL A 75 -32.36 -27.11 3.47
CA VAL A 75 -31.05 -27.39 2.88
C VAL A 75 -31.17 -28.20 1.59
N THR A 76 -32.37 -28.63 1.22
CA THR A 76 -32.66 -29.34 -0.03
C THR A 76 -33.90 -28.76 -0.71
N GLU A 77 -33.98 -28.89 -2.04
CA GLU A 77 -35.16 -28.44 -2.82
C GLU A 77 -36.47 -29.13 -2.35
N GLY A 78 -36.41 -30.42 -1.97
CA GLY A 78 -37.59 -31.14 -1.50
C GLY A 78 -38.15 -30.57 -0.18
N GLN A 79 -37.38 -29.87 0.59
CA GLN A 79 -37.83 -29.21 1.83
C GLN A 79 -38.54 -27.87 1.58
N LEU A 80 -38.41 -27.30 0.38
CA LEU A 80 -39.08 -26.04 0.02
C LEU A 80 -40.59 -26.21 -0.12
N ASP A 81 -41.00 -27.36 -0.68
CA ASP A 81 -42.39 -27.68 -0.97
C ASP A 81 -43.03 -28.58 0.11
N GLY A 82 -42.21 -29.06 1.05
CA GLY A 82 -42.61 -29.94 2.14
C GLY A 82 -43.18 -29.21 3.39
N PRO A 83 -43.69 -29.95 4.37
CA PRO A 83 -44.08 -29.35 5.64
C PRO A 83 -42.87 -28.68 6.30
N ALA A 84 -43.04 -27.45 6.81
CA ALA A 84 -41.96 -26.72 7.45
C ALA A 84 -41.33 -27.45 8.65
N ASP A 85 -42.07 -28.37 9.25
CA ASP A 85 -41.61 -29.18 10.40
C ASP A 85 -40.52 -30.21 10.02
N GLU A 86 -40.40 -30.56 8.74
CA GLU A 86 -39.35 -31.46 8.24
C GLU A 86 -38.01 -30.71 7.95
N ALA A 87 -38.04 -29.39 8.00
CA ALA A 87 -36.84 -28.56 7.84
C ALA A 87 -36.12 -28.37 9.19
N SER A 88 -34.82 -28.14 9.15
CA SER A 88 -34.01 -27.97 10.36
C SER A 88 -34.43 -26.75 11.17
N GLY A 89 -34.62 -26.94 12.46
CA GLY A 89 -34.91 -25.85 13.39
C GLY A 89 -33.63 -25.18 13.88
N VAL A 90 -33.55 -23.86 13.81
CA VAL A 90 -32.34 -23.12 14.22
C VAL A 90 -32.72 -21.88 15.03
N ILE A 91 -32.01 -21.63 16.13
CA ILE A 91 -32.17 -20.43 16.94
C ILE A 91 -31.16 -19.38 16.50
N CYS A 92 -31.65 -18.17 16.18
CA CYS A 92 -30.85 -17.07 15.73
C CYS A 92 -31.17 -15.77 16.48
N GLY A 93 -30.14 -15.00 16.86
CA GLY A 93 -30.28 -13.70 17.51
C GLY A 93 -30.19 -12.52 16.56
N ALA A 94 -29.96 -12.75 15.28
CA ALA A 94 -29.88 -11.71 14.27
C ALA A 94 -31.26 -11.32 13.73
N VAL A 95 -31.39 -10.10 13.23
CA VAL A 95 -32.66 -9.55 12.72
C VAL A 95 -32.57 -9.08 11.25
N ASN A 96 -31.43 -9.17 10.63
CA ASN A 96 -31.12 -8.68 9.29
C ASN A 96 -31.50 -9.65 8.16
N PHE A 97 -32.45 -10.55 8.38
CA PHE A 97 -32.91 -11.50 7.38
C PHE A 97 -34.42 -11.76 7.49
N ALA A 98 -35.02 -12.23 6.41
CA ALA A 98 -36.44 -12.50 6.27
C ALA A 98 -36.73 -13.93 5.77
N VAL A 99 -38.00 -14.31 5.77
CA VAL A 99 -38.47 -15.55 5.12
C VAL A 99 -38.20 -15.47 3.63
N GLY A 100 -37.64 -16.53 3.07
CA GLY A 100 -37.21 -16.60 1.67
C GLY A 100 -35.71 -16.35 1.43
N ASP A 101 -35.04 -15.69 2.37
CA ASP A 101 -33.61 -15.39 2.25
C ASP A 101 -32.74 -16.66 2.23
N ARG A 102 -31.68 -16.63 1.41
CA ARG A 102 -30.60 -17.62 1.45
C ARG A 102 -29.56 -17.21 2.49
N VAL A 103 -29.08 -18.16 3.28
CA VAL A 103 -28.17 -17.94 4.40
C VAL A 103 -27.08 -19.01 4.46
N ALA A 104 -25.97 -18.72 5.13
CA ALA A 104 -24.93 -19.71 5.45
C ALA A 104 -25.29 -20.45 6.74
N LEU A 105 -25.55 -21.76 6.64
CA LEU A 105 -25.93 -22.63 7.75
C LEU A 105 -24.81 -23.61 8.09
N ALA A 106 -24.27 -23.54 9.30
CA ALA A 106 -23.42 -24.59 9.86
C ALA A 106 -24.28 -25.72 10.40
N LEU A 107 -24.16 -26.91 9.82
CA LEU A 107 -24.88 -28.12 10.22
C LEU A 107 -24.31 -28.70 11.53
N PRO A 108 -25.05 -29.58 12.23
CA PRO A 108 -24.50 -30.32 13.37
C PRO A 108 -23.26 -31.13 12.94
N GLY A 109 -22.12 -30.96 13.64
CA GLY A 109 -20.83 -31.52 13.29
C GLY A 109 -19.98 -30.63 12.38
N ALA A 110 -20.48 -29.46 11.99
CA ALA A 110 -19.68 -28.47 11.28
C ALA A 110 -18.54 -27.96 12.17
N VAL A 111 -17.41 -27.64 11.54
CA VAL A 111 -16.26 -27.00 12.17
C VAL A 111 -16.09 -25.61 11.57
N LEU A 112 -16.02 -24.62 12.41
CA LEU A 112 -15.82 -23.22 12.07
C LEU A 112 -14.39 -22.77 12.42
N PRO A 113 -13.95 -21.58 11.96
CA PRO A 113 -12.64 -21.03 12.26
C PRO A 113 -12.30 -21.09 13.75
N GLY A 114 -11.02 -21.44 14.05
CA GLY A 114 -10.58 -21.65 15.42
C GLY A 114 -11.00 -22.99 16.04
N GLY A 115 -11.56 -23.93 15.24
CA GLY A 115 -11.94 -25.27 15.69
C GLY A 115 -13.25 -25.33 16.45
N LEU A 116 -14.12 -24.32 16.32
CA LEU A 116 -15.45 -24.33 16.94
C LEU A 116 -16.34 -25.39 16.28
N GLU A 117 -16.70 -26.43 17.04
CA GLU A 117 -17.63 -27.46 16.59
C GLU A 117 -19.09 -27.07 16.88
N VAL A 118 -19.92 -27.11 15.84
CA VAL A 118 -21.35 -26.80 15.96
C VAL A 118 -22.12 -28.07 16.28
N GLY A 119 -22.84 -28.10 17.40
CA GLY A 119 -23.67 -29.22 17.81
C GLY A 119 -25.16 -28.87 17.93
N ALA A 120 -26.04 -29.88 17.89
CA ALA A 120 -27.44 -29.68 18.23
C ALA A 120 -27.57 -29.30 19.72
N ARG A 121 -28.31 -28.23 20.01
CA ARG A 121 -28.45 -27.72 21.40
C ARG A 121 -29.89 -27.33 21.74
N LYS A 122 -30.39 -27.78 22.89
CA LYS A 122 -31.68 -27.34 23.38
C LYS A 122 -31.55 -25.97 24.07
N THR A 123 -32.22 -24.96 23.53
CA THR A 123 -32.21 -23.58 24.05
C THR A 123 -33.61 -22.96 23.87
N TYR A 124 -34.08 -22.19 24.82
CA TYR A 124 -35.41 -21.54 24.81
C TYR A 124 -36.60 -22.48 24.52
N GLY A 125 -36.48 -23.74 24.90
CA GLY A 125 -37.54 -24.74 24.69
C GLY A 125 -37.50 -25.48 23.37
N HIS A 126 -36.71 -25.03 22.42
CA HIS A 126 -36.52 -25.61 21.08
C HIS A 126 -35.14 -26.28 20.95
N ILE A 127 -35.02 -27.20 20.01
CA ILE A 127 -33.72 -27.77 19.60
C ILE A 127 -33.21 -26.95 18.42
N SER A 128 -32.01 -26.36 18.58
CA SER A 128 -31.28 -25.75 17.49
C SER A 128 -30.40 -26.81 16.83
N GLU A 129 -30.69 -27.16 15.58
CA GLU A 129 -29.99 -28.16 14.77
C GLU A 129 -28.97 -27.52 13.84
N GLY A 130 -28.13 -26.65 14.38
CA GLY A 130 -27.11 -25.92 13.63
C GLY A 130 -27.06 -24.45 14.05
N MET A 131 -26.35 -23.67 13.24
CA MET A 131 -26.12 -22.23 13.44
C MET A 131 -26.13 -21.49 12.13
N ILE A 132 -26.96 -20.45 11.99
CA ILE A 132 -26.89 -19.50 10.89
C ILE A 132 -25.70 -18.56 11.18
N CYS A 133 -24.74 -18.51 10.27
CA CYS A 133 -23.44 -17.89 10.52
C CYS A 133 -23.40 -16.40 10.18
N SER A 134 -22.71 -15.65 11.00
CA SER A 134 -22.28 -14.28 10.72
C SER A 134 -20.97 -14.26 9.89
N ALA A 135 -20.57 -13.09 9.41
CA ALA A 135 -19.31 -12.91 8.70
C ALA A 135 -18.10 -13.25 9.59
N SER A 136 -18.13 -12.89 10.87
CA SER A 136 -17.04 -13.18 11.80
C SER A 136 -16.89 -14.68 12.12
N GLU A 137 -17.99 -15.42 12.20
CA GLU A 137 -17.97 -16.86 12.42
C GLU A 137 -17.41 -17.64 11.23
N LEU A 138 -17.39 -17.04 10.05
CA LEU A 138 -16.86 -17.61 8.81
C LEU A 138 -15.48 -17.05 8.41
N ALA A 139 -14.88 -16.22 9.27
CA ALA A 139 -13.64 -15.48 9.00
C ALA A 139 -13.67 -14.65 7.68
N ILE A 140 -14.86 -14.08 7.37
CA ILE A 140 -15.07 -13.18 6.22
C ILE A 140 -14.92 -11.71 6.66
N GLY A 141 -14.84 -11.44 7.96
CA GLY A 141 -14.70 -10.11 8.54
C GLY A 141 -15.01 -10.12 10.04
N ASP A 142 -14.95 -8.97 10.68
CA ASP A 142 -15.18 -8.84 12.14
C ASP A 142 -16.65 -8.59 12.51
N ASP A 143 -17.54 -8.47 11.52
CA ASP A 143 -18.94 -8.16 11.77
C ASP A 143 -19.70 -9.38 12.31
N HIS A 144 -20.27 -9.21 13.50
CA HIS A 144 -21.10 -10.16 14.20
C HIS A 144 -22.48 -9.59 14.59
N THR A 145 -22.85 -8.45 14.02
CA THR A 145 -24.14 -7.78 14.31
C THR A 145 -25.31 -8.44 13.58
N GLY A 146 -25.03 -9.13 12.46
CA GLY A 146 -25.99 -9.85 11.64
C GLY A 146 -25.43 -11.17 11.11
N ILE A 147 -26.26 -11.89 10.37
CA ILE A 147 -25.87 -13.11 9.64
C ILE A 147 -25.52 -12.78 8.19
N VAL A 148 -24.81 -13.71 7.52
CA VAL A 148 -24.53 -13.61 6.08
C VAL A 148 -25.79 -13.95 5.29
N VAL A 149 -26.34 -12.95 4.59
CA VAL A 149 -27.44 -13.10 3.63
C VAL A 149 -26.85 -13.24 2.23
N LEU A 150 -27.32 -14.23 1.49
CA LEU A 150 -26.83 -14.59 0.17
C LEU A 150 -27.82 -14.17 -0.93
N PRO A 151 -27.37 -14.04 -2.17
CA PRO A 151 -28.25 -13.80 -3.30
C PRO A 151 -29.32 -14.88 -3.43
N PRO A 152 -30.52 -14.56 -3.93
CA PRO A 152 -31.63 -15.53 -4.08
C PRO A 152 -31.31 -16.74 -4.96
N ASP A 153 -30.37 -16.58 -5.88
CA ASP A 153 -29.89 -17.59 -6.83
C ASP A 153 -28.75 -18.47 -6.28
N ALA A 154 -28.29 -18.22 -5.02
CA ALA A 154 -27.27 -19.05 -4.41
C ALA A 154 -27.75 -20.51 -4.34
N PRO A 155 -26.97 -21.52 -4.83
CA PRO A 155 -27.45 -22.90 -4.99
C PRO A 155 -27.72 -23.54 -3.63
N LEU A 156 -28.97 -23.93 -3.39
CA LEU A 156 -29.41 -24.54 -2.14
C LEU A 156 -28.65 -25.84 -1.87
N GLY A 157 -28.22 -26.04 -0.62
CA GLY A 157 -27.48 -27.24 -0.21
C GLY A 157 -26.02 -27.28 -0.65
N ALA A 158 -25.58 -26.33 -1.45
CA ALA A 158 -24.17 -26.26 -1.87
C ALA A 158 -23.24 -26.05 -0.67
N ASP A 159 -22.03 -26.64 -0.73
CA ASP A 159 -20.96 -26.35 0.22
C ASP A 159 -20.60 -24.88 0.18
N PHE A 160 -20.88 -24.17 1.26
CA PHE A 160 -20.67 -22.72 1.35
C PHE A 160 -19.19 -22.33 1.21
N VAL A 161 -18.28 -23.15 1.73
CA VAL A 161 -16.83 -22.89 1.66
C VAL A 161 -16.37 -22.81 0.21
N SER A 162 -16.87 -23.72 -0.64
CA SER A 162 -16.58 -23.74 -2.07
C SER A 162 -17.32 -22.63 -2.82
N TYR A 163 -18.58 -22.37 -2.50
CA TYR A 163 -19.40 -21.31 -3.09
C TYR A 163 -18.80 -19.92 -2.87
N ALA A 164 -18.44 -19.61 -1.63
CA ALA A 164 -17.84 -18.33 -1.25
C ALA A 164 -16.32 -18.27 -1.49
N LYS A 165 -15.72 -19.35 -2.00
CA LYS A 165 -14.27 -19.49 -2.25
C LYS A 165 -13.43 -19.14 -1.00
N LEU A 166 -13.80 -19.73 0.15
CA LEU A 166 -13.14 -19.41 1.43
C LEU A 166 -11.74 -20.02 1.57
N ARG A 167 -11.37 -21.03 0.78
CA ARG A 167 -10.03 -21.62 0.81
C ARG A 167 -9.09 -20.83 -0.06
N ASP A 168 -7.99 -20.36 0.52
CA ASP A 168 -6.96 -19.60 -0.20
C ASP A 168 -5.62 -19.62 0.53
N GLU A 169 -4.57 -19.20 -0.19
CA GLU A 169 -3.26 -18.90 0.35
C GLU A 169 -3.08 -17.38 0.33
N LEU A 170 -2.83 -16.77 1.49
CA LEU A 170 -2.63 -15.34 1.62
C LEU A 170 -1.14 -15.02 1.75
N LEU A 171 -0.65 -14.17 0.88
CA LEU A 171 0.71 -13.64 0.96
C LEU A 171 0.68 -12.25 1.59
N GLU A 172 1.53 -12.00 2.59
CA GLU A 172 1.82 -10.64 3.05
C GLU A 172 3.07 -10.14 2.32
N ILE A 173 2.91 -9.12 1.48
CA ILE A 173 3.97 -8.63 0.61
C ILE A 173 4.39 -7.22 1.04
N ALA A 174 5.67 -7.04 1.34
CA ALA A 174 6.28 -5.72 1.56
C ALA A 174 6.54 -5.05 0.21
N VAL A 175 5.78 -4.01 -0.10
CA VAL A 175 5.95 -3.22 -1.33
C VAL A 175 6.74 -1.96 -1.00
N THR A 176 7.89 -1.79 -1.65
CA THR A 176 8.74 -0.61 -1.48
C THR A 176 8.07 0.66 -2.04
N PRO A 177 8.40 1.86 -1.52
CA PRO A 177 7.74 3.10 -1.92
C PRO A 177 7.86 3.46 -3.41
N ASP A 178 8.89 3.02 -4.08
CA ASP A 178 9.14 3.21 -5.51
C ASP A 178 8.26 2.31 -6.39
N ARG A 179 7.77 1.19 -5.86
CA ARG A 179 6.95 0.19 -6.58
C ARG A 179 5.45 0.43 -6.40
N GLY A 180 4.99 1.69 -6.49
CA GLY A 180 3.59 2.08 -6.24
C GLY A 180 2.55 1.27 -7.03
N TYR A 181 2.84 0.91 -8.29
CA TYR A 181 1.96 0.09 -9.12
C TYR A 181 1.70 -1.32 -8.54
N ALA A 182 2.64 -1.86 -7.77
CA ALA A 182 2.53 -3.17 -7.13
C ALA A 182 1.65 -3.18 -5.86
N VAL A 183 1.14 -2.01 -5.43
CA VAL A 183 0.11 -1.94 -4.37
C VAL A 183 -1.27 -2.25 -4.96
N SER A 184 -1.34 -3.28 -5.83
CA SER A 184 -2.57 -3.76 -6.48
C SER A 184 -2.41 -5.20 -6.96
N MET A 185 -3.54 -5.90 -7.14
CA MET A 185 -3.54 -7.23 -7.76
C MET A 185 -3.01 -7.17 -9.19
N ARG A 186 -3.39 -6.13 -9.95
CA ARG A 186 -2.90 -5.88 -11.32
C ARG A 186 -1.37 -5.82 -11.39
N GLY A 187 -0.75 -5.03 -10.49
CA GLY A 187 0.70 -4.85 -10.47
C GLY A 187 1.44 -6.11 -10.05
N LEU A 188 1.01 -6.73 -8.95
CA LEU A 188 1.63 -7.97 -8.45
C LEU A 188 1.45 -9.16 -9.41
N ALA A 189 0.29 -9.30 -10.04
CA ALA A 189 0.06 -10.34 -11.04
C ALA A 189 0.94 -10.14 -12.29
N ARG A 190 1.20 -8.89 -12.70
CA ARG A 190 2.15 -8.58 -13.80
C ARG A 190 3.57 -9.02 -13.45
N GLU A 191 4.04 -8.71 -12.25
CA GLU A 191 5.35 -9.13 -11.78
C GLU A 191 5.44 -10.66 -11.63
N LEU A 192 4.40 -11.28 -11.10
CA LEU A 192 4.33 -12.73 -10.96
C LEU A 192 4.35 -13.43 -12.33
N ALA A 193 3.60 -12.91 -13.30
CA ALA A 193 3.61 -13.44 -14.66
C ALA A 193 5.00 -13.31 -15.31
N SER A 194 5.68 -12.19 -15.12
CA SER A 194 7.07 -12.00 -15.56
C SER A 194 8.03 -12.98 -14.88
N ALA A 195 7.91 -13.18 -13.56
CA ALA A 195 8.76 -14.09 -12.79
C ALA A 195 8.59 -15.57 -13.18
N TYR A 196 7.41 -15.93 -13.71
CA TYR A 196 7.13 -17.28 -14.23
C TYR A 196 7.31 -17.39 -15.75
N GLY A 197 7.46 -16.28 -16.47
CA GLY A 197 7.51 -16.24 -17.93
C GLY A 197 6.18 -16.67 -18.58
N VAL A 198 5.06 -16.35 -17.93
CA VAL A 198 3.70 -16.71 -18.39
C VAL A 198 2.91 -15.48 -18.80
N THR A 199 1.74 -15.72 -19.42
CA THR A 199 0.86 -14.64 -19.88
C THR A 199 0.25 -13.88 -18.71
N PHE A 200 0.30 -12.54 -18.80
CA PHE A 200 -0.44 -11.62 -17.95
C PHE A 200 -1.69 -11.13 -18.69
N THR A 201 -2.85 -11.24 -18.05
CA THR A 201 -4.12 -10.70 -18.53
C THR A 201 -4.45 -9.44 -17.73
N ASP A 202 -4.38 -8.27 -18.36
CA ASP A 202 -4.57 -7.00 -17.64
C ASP A 202 -6.04 -6.78 -17.24
N PRO A 203 -6.39 -6.78 -15.93
CA PRO A 203 -7.75 -6.57 -15.48
C PRO A 203 -8.33 -5.19 -15.84
N ALA A 204 -7.49 -4.22 -16.16
CA ALA A 204 -7.93 -2.91 -16.62
C ALA A 204 -8.50 -2.95 -18.05
N THR A 205 -8.16 -3.97 -18.85
CA THR A 205 -8.62 -4.12 -20.24
C THR A 205 -9.66 -5.22 -20.40
N THR A 206 -9.77 -6.14 -19.43
CA THR A 206 -10.77 -7.22 -19.44
C THR A 206 -12.09 -6.74 -18.84
N ALA A 207 -13.19 -7.30 -19.33
CA ALA A 207 -14.54 -7.07 -18.81
C ALA A 207 -14.91 -5.57 -18.65
N LEU A 208 -14.41 -4.72 -19.54
CA LEU A 208 -14.98 -3.37 -19.67
C LEU A 208 -16.42 -3.48 -20.16
N PRO A 209 -17.32 -2.64 -19.65
CA PRO A 209 -18.69 -2.60 -20.14
C PRO A 209 -18.70 -2.32 -21.63
N ASP A 210 -19.78 -2.75 -22.29
CA ASP A 210 -20.00 -2.41 -23.68
C ASP A 210 -19.82 -0.88 -23.86
N ALA A 211 -19.00 -0.50 -24.83
CA ALA A 211 -18.74 0.90 -25.13
C ALA A 211 -20.03 1.71 -25.38
N THR A 212 -21.10 1.05 -25.82
CA THR A 212 -22.43 1.66 -26.00
C THR A 212 -23.01 2.21 -24.69
N LEU A 213 -22.79 1.51 -23.55
CA LEU A 213 -23.21 1.98 -22.23
C LEU A 213 -22.44 3.23 -21.76
N LEU A 214 -21.24 3.43 -22.32
CA LEU A 214 -20.35 4.54 -21.98
C LEU A 214 -20.43 5.70 -23.00
N GLY A 215 -21.30 5.61 -24.01
CA GLY A 215 -21.42 6.63 -25.06
C GLY A 215 -20.49 6.42 -26.27
N GLY A 216 -19.91 5.24 -26.44
CA GLY A 216 -19.10 4.83 -27.60
C GLY A 216 -17.60 4.78 -27.35
N ASP A 217 -17.01 5.79 -26.72
CA ASP A 217 -15.58 5.83 -26.32
C ASP A 217 -15.47 6.02 -24.81
N LEU A 218 -14.42 5.43 -24.19
CA LEU A 218 -14.14 5.60 -22.76
C LEU A 218 -13.93 7.07 -22.36
N GLY A 219 -13.42 7.89 -23.25
CA GLY A 219 -13.18 9.31 -23.04
C GLY A 219 -14.29 10.24 -23.55
N TYR A 220 -15.41 9.68 -24.03
CA TYR A 220 -16.51 10.50 -24.53
C TYR A 220 -17.06 11.43 -23.44
N VAL A 221 -17.01 12.74 -23.69
CA VAL A 221 -17.56 13.77 -22.81
C VAL A 221 -19.05 13.93 -23.09
N GLY A 222 -19.87 13.41 -22.17
CA GLY A 222 -21.34 13.50 -22.30
C GLY A 222 -21.89 14.84 -21.82
N PRO A 223 -22.97 15.34 -22.40
CA PRO A 223 -23.56 16.62 -22.00
C PRO A 223 -24.26 16.56 -20.62
N ASP A 224 -24.65 15.36 -20.18
CA ASP A 224 -25.46 15.15 -18.98
C ASP A 224 -24.66 14.75 -17.75
N VAL A 225 -23.32 14.63 -17.88
CA VAL A 225 -22.44 14.29 -16.76
C VAL A 225 -22.06 15.54 -15.97
N TRP A 226 -21.75 15.35 -14.67
CA TRP A 226 -21.40 16.44 -13.76
C TRP A 226 -20.17 17.21 -14.24
N PRO A 227 -20.21 18.55 -14.34
CA PRO A 227 -19.09 19.34 -14.84
C PRO A 227 -17.93 19.38 -13.83
N ALA A 228 -16.70 19.32 -14.34
CA ALA A 228 -15.51 19.50 -13.52
C ALA A 228 -14.36 20.12 -14.31
N ARG A 229 -13.43 20.78 -13.60
CA ARG A 229 -12.17 21.30 -14.13
C ARG A 229 -11.03 21.19 -13.13
N ILE A 230 -9.82 21.35 -13.64
CA ILE A 230 -8.59 21.38 -12.88
C ILE A 230 -8.02 22.80 -12.93
N ASP A 231 -7.88 23.46 -11.78
CA ASP A 231 -7.28 24.80 -11.67
C ASP A 231 -5.75 24.73 -11.46
N ASP A 232 -5.23 23.67 -10.83
CA ASP A 232 -3.80 23.47 -10.64
C ASP A 232 -3.33 22.14 -11.26
N PRO A 233 -2.80 22.16 -12.49
CA PRO A 233 -2.29 20.98 -13.17
C PRO A 233 -1.09 20.31 -12.47
N THR A 234 -0.41 21.03 -11.57
CA THR A 234 0.69 20.46 -10.79
C THR A 234 0.23 19.65 -9.58
N ALA A 235 -1.03 19.86 -9.19
CA ALA A 235 -1.69 19.15 -8.10
C ALA A 235 -2.48 17.93 -8.60
N CYS A 236 -3.14 18.08 -9.74
CA CYS A 236 -3.92 17.05 -10.41
C CYS A 236 -3.78 17.24 -11.93
N ASP A 237 -3.36 16.20 -12.64
CA ASP A 237 -3.20 16.28 -14.11
C ASP A 237 -4.22 15.44 -14.88
N ARG A 238 -5.06 14.65 -14.17
CA ARG A 238 -6.19 13.94 -14.74
C ARG A 238 -7.30 13.76 -13.71
N PHE A 239 -8.52 14.13 -14.11
CA PHE A 239 -9.70 14.03 -13.27
C PHE A 239 -10.90 13.57 -14.11
N VAL A 240 -11.54 12.49 -13.69
CA VAL A 240 -12.63 11.84 -14.42
C VAL A 240 -13.83 11.68 -13.50
N LEU A 241 -15.01 12.07 -13.97
CA LEU A 241 -16.28 11.80 -13.31
C LEU A 241 -17.16 10.95 -14.21
N ARG A 242 -17.86 9.98 -13.61
CA ARG A 242 -18.96 9.22 -14.23
C ARG A 242 -20.14 9.19 -13.29
N GLU A 243 -21.35 9.05 -13.87
CA GLU A 243 -22.58 9.04 -13.07
C GLU A 243 -23.37 7.75 -13.25
N ILE A 244 -24.02 7.35 -12.17
CA ILE A 244 -25.06 6.34 -12.16
C ILE A 244 -26.29 6.90 -11.44
N ARG A 245 -27.46 6.68 -12.02
CA ARG A 245 -28.77 7.10 -11.50
C ARG A 245 -29.60 5.89 -11.12
N ASP A 246 -30.55 6.10 -10.22
CA ASP A 246 -31.50 5.08 -9.77
C ASP A 246 -30.78 3.83 -9.21
N PHE A 247 -29.59 4.02 -8.60
CA PHE A 247 -28.85 2.97 -7.88
C PHE A 247 -29.60 2.57 -6.62
N SER A 248 -29.61 1.27 -6.28
CA SER A 248 -30.20 0.80 -5.04
C SER A 248 -29.19 0.86 -3.88
N PRO A 249 -29.30 1.78 -2.93
CA PRO A 249 -28.39 1.84 -1.78
C PRO A 249 -28.54 0.64 -0.83
N ALA A 250 -29.67 -0.08 -0.91
CA ALA A 250 -29.94 -1.31 -0.15
C ALA A 250 -29.34 -2.56 -0.81
N ALA A 251 -28.73 -2.46 -1.98
CA ALA A 251 -28.12 -3.60 -2.65
C ALA A 251 -26.93 -4.14 -1.85
N HIS A 252 -26.89 -5.45 -1.68
CA HIS A 252 -25.85 -6.13 -0.91
C HIS A 252 -24.60 -6.35 -1.74
N THR A 253 -23.44 -6.15 -1.12
CA THR A 253 -22.16 -6.55 -1.69
C THR A 253 -22.10 -8.07 -1.87
N PRO A 254 -21.80 -8.61 -3.07
CA PRO A 254 -21.72 -10.05 -3.27
C PRO A 254 -20.68 -10.70 -2.36
N ILE A 255 -20.94 -11.93 -1.90
CA ILE A 255 -20.07 -12.63 -0.94
C ILE A 255 -18.62 -12.77 -1.44
N TRP A 256 -18.43 -13.00 -2.74
CA TRP A 256 -17.09 -13.12 -3.32
C TRP A 256 -16.28 -11.81 -3.19
N MET A 257 -16.94 -10.64 -3.29
CA MET A 257 -16.30 -9.33 -3.12
C MET A 257 -16.02 -9.07 -1.64
N GLN A 258 -16.96 -9.39 -0.74
CA GLN A 258 -16.76 -9.29 0.71
C GLN A 258 -15.55 -10.11 1.16
N VAL A 259 -15.43 -11.35 0.69
CA VAL A 259 -14.30 -12.24 1.00
C VAL A 259 -12.98 -11.66 0.52
N ARG A 260 -12.92 -11.12 -0.71
CA ARG A 260 -11.70 -10.49 -1.24
C ARG A 260 -11.27 -9.27 -0.44
N LEU A 261 -12.22 -8.38 -0.14
CA LEU A 261 -11.96 -7.19 0.69
C LEU A 261 -11.42 -7.58 2.06
N ALA A 262 -12.11 -8.48 2.76
CA ALA A 262 -11.73 -8.94 4.09
C ALA A 262 -10.33 -9.58 4.11
N ARG A 263 -9.98 -10.40 3.12
CA ARG A 263 -8.66 -11.02 3.00
C ARG A 263 -7.54 -10.02 2.76
N CYS A 264 -7.88 -8.92 2.09
CA CYS A 264 -6.96 -7.80 1.91
C CYS A 264 -6.93 -6.84 3.12
N GLY A 265 -7.67 -7.15 4.20
CA GLY A 265 -7.70 -6.35 5.42
C GLY A 265 -8.69 -5.18 5.39
N MET A 266 -9.62 -5.16 4.42
CA MET A 266 -10.64 -4.11 4.30
C MET A 266 -12.00 -4.64 4.78
N ARG A 267 -12.69 -3.87 5.62
CA ARG A 267 -14.04 -4.21 6.07
C ARG A 267 -15.07 -3.82 5.01
N PRO A 268 -15.96 -4.72 4.57
CA PRO A 268 -17.12 -4.37 3.76
C PRO A 268 -18.04 -3.37 4.50
N VAL A 269 -18.59 -2.40 3.77
CA VAL A 269 -19.44 -1.32 4.31
C VAL A 269 -20.78 -1.25 3.60
N SER A 270 -20.76 -0.90 2.31
CA SER A 270 -21.92 -0.86 1.42
C SER A 270 -21.46 -1.14 0.00
N LEU A 271 -22.36 -1.57 -0.87
CA LEU A 271 -22.00 -1.93 -2.25
C LEU A 271 -21.23 -0.80 -2.96
N ALA A 272 -21.66 0.45 -2.79
CA ALA A 272 -20.99 1.58 -3.43
C ALA A 272 -19.55 1.78 -2.94
N VAL A 273 -19.32 1.72 -1.63
CA VAL A 273 -18.00 1.82 -1.03
C VAL A 273 -17.15 0.59 -1.36
N ASP A 274 -17.74 -0.59 -1.33
CA ASP A 274 -17.03 -1.85 -1.55
C ASP A 274 -16.55 -1.99 -2.99
N VAL A 275 -17.31 -1.53 -3.97
CA VAL A 275 -16.87 -1.46 -5.38
C VAL A 275 -15.68 -0.54 -5.55
N THR A 276 -15.67 0.64 -4.92
CA THR A 276 -14.52 1.56 -4.98
C THR A 276 -13.27 0.95 -4.32
N ASN A 277 -13.43 0.31 -3.16
CA ASN A 277 -12.36 -0.39 -2.46
C ASN A 277 -11.85 -1.61 -3.24
N TYR A 278 -12.76 -2.38 -3.82
CA TYR A 278 -12.40 -3.54 -4.64
C TYR A 278 -11.54 -3.12 -5.84
N LEU A 279 -11.93 -2.08 -6.57
CA LEU A 279 -11.18 -1.58 -7.72
C LEU A 279 -9.85 -0.94 -7.32
N MET A 280 -9.80 -0.28 -6.17
CA MET A 280 -8.53 0.20 -5.61
C MET A 280 -7.56 -0.95 -5.35
N LEU A 281 -8.00 -2.07 -4.80
CA LEU A 281 -7.18 -3.27 -4.59
C LEU A 281 -6.84 -3.98 -5.89
N GLU A 282 -7.82 -4.10 -6.80
CA GLU A 282 -7.65 -4.80 -8.07
C GLU A 282 -6.69 -4.06 -9.01
N LEU A 283 -6.95 -2.77 -9.24
CA LEU A 283 -6.31 -1.97 -10.27
C LEU A 283 -5.19 -1.05 -9.73
N GLY A 284 -5.23 -0.70 -8.44
CA GLY A 284 -4.35 0.30 -7.84
C GLY A 284 -4.85 1.73 -8.00
N GLN A 285 -6.11 1.92 -8.44
CA GLN A 285 -6.74 3.23 -8.60
C GLN A 285 -7.73 3.47 -7.47
N PRO A 286 -7.43 4.36 -6.50
CA PRO A 286 -8.42 4.81 -5.55
C PRO A 286 -9.54 5.58 -6.26
N LEU A 287 -10.76 5.32 -5.86
CA LEU A 287 -11.99 5.96 -6.37
C LEU A 287 -12.75 6.58 -5.21
N HIS A 288 -13.56 7.60 -5.49
CA HIS A 288 -14.50 8.16 -4.54
C HIS A 288 -15.89 8.22 -5.13
N ALA A 289 -16.92 8.13 -4.30
CA ALA A 289 -18.32 8.26 -4.69
C ALA A 289 -18.94 9.43 -3.91
N PHE A 290 -19.46 10.41 -4.64
CA PHE A 290 -20.24 11.52 -4.09
C PHE A 290 -21.74 11.23 -4.24
N ASP A 291 -22.53 11.61 -3.24
CA ASP A 291 -23.97 11.73 -3.39
C ASP A 291 -24.29 12.93 -4.31
N ARG A 292 -24.86 12.62 -5.46
CA ARG A 292 -25.16 13.63 -6.47
C ARG A 292 -26.08 14.73 -5.96
N SER A 293 -27.03 14.39 -5.09
CA SER A 293 -28.01 15.33 -4.55
C SER A 293 -27.39 16.37 -3.61
N LYS A 294 -26.22 16.07 -3.07
CA LYS A 294 -25.48 16.93 -2.14
C LYS A 294 -24.42 17.79 -2.83
N LEU A 295 -24.15 17.56 -4.13
CA LEU A 295 -23.23 18.38 -4.91
C LEU A 295 -23.88 19.68 -5.38
N THR A 296 -23.10 20.77 -5.45
CA THR A 296 -23.56 22.08 -5.86
C THR A 296 -22.62 22.71 -6.89
N GLY A 297 -23.12 22.93 -8.14
CA GLY A 297 -22.33 23.57 -9.20
C GLY A 297 -21.17 22.69 -9.70
N GLU A 298 -20.20 23.30 -10.36
CA GLU A 298 -19.07 22.63 -10.97
C GLU A 298 -18.06 22.11 -9.92
N ILE A 299 -17.54 20.91 -10.09
CA ILE A 299 -16.43 20.40 -9.28
C ILE A 299 -15.11 20.99 -9.76
N VAL A 300 -14.31 21.51 -8.83
CA VAL A 300 -13.01 22.12 -9.13
C VAL A 300 -11.91 21.50 -8.28
N VAL A 301 -10.87 21.00 -8.95
CA VAL A 301 -9.66 20.54 -8.26
C VAL A 301 -8.67 21.69 -8.16
N ARG A 302 -8.39 22.14 -6.94
CA ARG A 302 -7.53 23.30 -6.66
C ARG A 302 -6.75 23.17 -5.35
N ARG A 303 -5.89 24.13 -5.08
CA ARG A 303 -5.28 24.28 -3.76
C ARG A 303 -6.24 24.95 -2.78
N ALA A 304 -6.03 24.68 -1.49
CA ALA A 304 -6.77 25.34 -0.43
C ALA A 304 -6.47 26.84 -0.37
N GLN A 305 -7.48 27.62 0.03
CA GLN A 305 -7.35 29.05 0.31
C GLN A 305 -7.11 29.28 1.82
N PRO A 306 -6.43 30.36 2.20
CA PRO A 306 -6.21 30.67 3.61
C PRO A 306 -7.51 30.75 4.42
N GLY A 307 -7.58 30.01 5.52
CA GLY A 307 -8.74 30.01 6.42
C GLY A 307 -9.84 29.00 6.09
N GLU A 308 -9.74 28.28 4.98
CA GLU A 308 -10.68 27.20 4.66
C GLU A 308 -10.64 26.07 5.67
N ARG A 309 -11.76 25.42 5.88
CA ARG A 309 -11.95 24.27 6.77
C ARG A 309 -12.76 23.21 6.06
N LEU A 310 -12.54 21.96 6.44
CA LEU A 310 -13.30 20.81 5.94
C LEU A 310 -13.57 19.86 7.10
N GLU A 311 -14.83 19.45 7.27
CA GLU A 311 -15.18 18.30 8.08
C GLU A 311 -15.08 17.04 7.22
N THR A 312 -14.21 16.12 7.62
CA THR A 312 -13.94 14.88 6.90
C THR A 312 -14.81 13.73 7.41
N LEU A 313 -14.88 12.62 6.67
CA LEU A 313 -15.70 11.43 6.98
C LEU A 313 -15.44 10.80 8.36
N ASP A 314 -14.33 11.12 9.01
CA ASP A 314 -14.02 10.75 10.41
C ASP A 314 -14.57 11.74 11.45
N HIS A 315 -15.47 12.64 11.03
CA HIS A 315 -16.10 13.70 11.85
C HIS A 315 -15.10 14.68 12.49
N VAL A 316 -13.94 14.87 11.88
CA VAL A 316 -12.94 15.83 12.33
C VAL A 316 -12.95 17.07 11.45
N VAL A 317 -13.14 18.25 12.06
CA VAL A 317 -13.04 19.52 11.37
C VAL A 317 -11.57 19.95 11.27
N ARG A 318 -11.03 19.98 10.04
CA ARG A 318 -9.62 20.25 9.74
C ARG A 318 -9.44 21.67 9.24
N ALA A 319 -8.46 22.39 9.76
CA ALA A 319 -7.97 23.62 9.17
C ALA A 319 -7.06 23.27 7.98
N LEU A 320 -7.33 23.84 6.82
CA LEU A 320 -6.62 23.53 5.58
C LEU A 320 -5.39 24.42 5.41
N ASP A 321 -4.35 23.86 4.81
CA ASP A 321 -3.11 24.54 4.47
C ASP A 321 -3.09 24.89 2.98
N PRO A 322 -2.59 26.06 2.55
CA PRO A 322 -2.55 26.43 1.13
C PRO A 322 -1.82 25.46 0.20
N GLU A 323 -1.03 24.53 0.74
CA GLU A 323 -0.43 23.44 -0.05
C GLU A 323 -1.36 22.20 -0.20
N ASP A 324 -2.50 22.14 0.54
CA ASP A 324 -3.42 21.02 0.45
C ASP A 324 -4.14 21.01 -0.89
N ILE A 325 -4.31 19.82 -1.45
CA ILE A 325 -5.04 19.59 -2.69
C ILE A 325 -6.49 19.28 -2.34
N LEU A 326 -7.41 20.05 -2.86
CA LEU A 326 -8.83 19.91 -2.57
C LEU A 326 -9.63 19.57 -3.82
N ILE A 327 -10.67 18.79 -3.62
CA ILE A 327 -11.83 18.77 -4.50
C ILE A 327 -12.85 19.69 -3.86
N THR A 328 -13.36 20.64 -4.64
CA THR A 328 -14.33 21.66 -4.19
C THR A 328 -15.50 21.74 -5.14
N ASP A 329 -16.62 22.23 -4.66
CA ASP A 329 -17.76 22.64 -5.47
C ASP A 329 -18.17 24.09 -5.12
N ALA A 330 -19.37 24.55 -5.54
CA ALA A 330 -19.81 25.90 -5.21
C ALA A 330 -20.10 26.13 -3.72
N SER A 331 -20.25 25.08 -2.92
CA SER A 331 -20.41 25.16 -1.46
C SER A 331 -19.08 25.29 -0.71
N GLY A 332 -17.94 24.97 -1.36
CA GLY A 332 -16.62 25.00 -0.78
C GLY A 332 -15.85 23.66 -0.89
N PRO A 333 -14.91 23.38 0.03
CA PRO A 333 -14.17 22.12 0.06
C PRO A 333 -15.09 20.92 0.35
N ILE A 334 -15.04 19.90 -0.51
CA ILE A 334 -15.81 18.65 -0.36
C ILE A 334 -14.93 17.40 -0.20
N SER A 335 -13.61 17.50 -0.45
CA SER A 335 -12.68 16.40 -0.19
C SER A 335 -11.24 16.88 -0.08
N LEU A 336 -10.43 16.20 0.77
CA LEU A 336 -8.97 16.18 0.68
C LEU A 336 -8.59 15.21 -0.44
N ALA A 337 -8.19 15.74 -1.58
CA ALA A 337 -7.95 14.98 -2.81
C ALA A 337 -7.01 13.79 -2.60
N GLY A 338 -7.45 12.57 -2.96
CA GLY A 338 -6.68 11.35 -2.81
C GLY A 338 -6.35 10.95 -1.35
N THR A 339 -7.02 11.55 -0.37
CA THR A 339 -6.77 11.25 1.05
C THR A 339 -8.03 10.87 1.80
N MET A 340 -9.02 11.77 1.89
CA MET A 340 -10.28 11.50 2.59
C MET A 340 -11.40 12.43 2.12
N GLY A 341 -12.58 11.88 1.88
CA GLY A 341 -13.78 12.63 1.52
C GLY A 341 -14.27 13.56 2.64
N GLY A 342 -15.04 14.56 2.28
CA GLY A 342 -15.76 15.42 3.20
C GLY A 342 -17.12 14.84 3.57
N LEU A 343 -17.58 15.14 4.78
CA LEU A 343 -18.87 14.67 5.30
C LEU A 343 -20.06 15.22 4.52
N SER A 344 -19.93 16.45 3.97
CA SER A 344 -21.03 17.14 3.29
C SER A 344 -21.57 16.43 2.04
N THR A 345 -20.75 15.59 1.40
CA THR A 345 -21.10 14.88 0.17
C THR A 345 -21.05 13.36 0.32
N GLU A 346 -21.00 12.88 1.59
CA GLU A 346 -21.00 11.46 1.91
C GLU A 346 -22.23 10.75 1.35
N ILE A 347 -22.02 9.54 0.81
CA ILE A 347 -23.09 8.64 0.39
C ILE A 347 -23.69 7.94 1.60
N ASP A 348 -25.00 7.79 1.63
CA ASP A 348 -25.75 7.14 2.71
C ASP A 348 -26.84 6.20 2.18
N GLU A 349 -27.68 5.68 3.05
CA GLU A 349 -28.77 4.74 2.73
C GLU A 349 -29.86 5.32 1.81
N THR A 350 -29.83 6.63 1.56
CA THR A 350 -30.80 7.34 0.68
C THR A 350 -30.18 7.74 -0.65
N SER A 351 -28.88 7.52 -0.85
CA SER A 351 -28.13 7.98 -2.03
C SER A 351 -28.41 7.08 -3.24
N THR A 352 -29.31 7.48 -4.11
CA THR A 352 -29.69 6.75 -5.32
C THR A 352 -28.96 7.20 -6.58
N ASP A 353 -28.44 8.43 -6.59
CA ASP A 353 -27.66 8.99 -7.69
C ASP A 353 -26.24 9.27 -7.24
N LEU A 354 -25.27 8.60 -7.89
CA LEU A 354 -23.87 8.67 -7.50
C LEU A 354 -23.01 9.32 -8.60
N VAL A 355 -22.04 10.13 -8.16
CA VAL A 355 -20.96 10.65 -9.02
C VAL A 355 -19.67 9.98 -8.60
N ILE A 356 -19.10 9.17 -9.50
CA ILE A 356 -17.88 8.41 -9.25
C ILE A 356 -16.68 9.20 -9.76
N GLU A 357 -15.73 9.47 -8.86
CA GLU A 357 -14.48 10.16 -9.13
C GLU A 357 -13.34 9.16 -9.29
N ALA A 358 -12.52 9.39 -10.31
CA ALA A 358 -11.23 8.76 -10.50
C ALA A 358 -10.22 9.82 -10.96
N ALA A 359 -9.06 9.89 -10.31
CA ALA A 359 -8.10 10.94 -10.59
C ALA A 359 -6.64 10.49 -10.52
N HIS A 360 -5.75 11.33 -11.06
CA HIS A 360 -4.32 11.24 -10.84
C HIS A 360 -3.85 12.51 -10.12
N PHE A 361 -3.48 12.37 -8.85
CA PHE A 361 -3.00 13.46 -8.00
C PHE A 361 -1.48 13.41 -7.83
N SER A 362 -0.88 14.57 -7.58
CA SER A 362 0.53 14.71 -7.27
C SER A 362 0.94 13.85 -6.07
N ALA A 363 1.79 12.84 -6.30
CA ALA A 363 2.26 11.93 -5.25
C ALA A 363 2.91 12.70 -4.08
N ARG A 364 3.76 13.69 -4.40
CA ARG A 364 4.40 14.55 -3.40
C ARG A 364 3.39 15.43 -2.64
N GLY A 365 2.39 15.96 -3.35
CA GLY A 365 1.32 16.77 -2.77
C GLY A 365 0.50 15.96 -1.78
N THR A 366 0.02 14.78 -2.19
CA THR A 366 -0.76 13.87 -1.33
C THR A 366 0.07 13.41 -0.12
N ALA A 367 1.35 13.05 -0.30
CA ALA A 367 2.22 12.67 0.80
C ALA A 367 2.41 13.77 1.85
N LYS A 368 2.52 15.05 1.45
CA LYS A 368 2.61 16.18 2.37
C LYS A 368 1.30 16.39 3.14
N MET A 369 0.18 16.37 2.42
CA MET A 369 -1.16 16.55 2.97
C MET A 369 -1.53 15.45 3.95
N SER A 370 -1.34 14.17 3.58
CA SER A 370 -1.56 13.00 4.43
C SER A 370 -0.79 13.11 5.76
N ARG A 371 0.48 13.51 5.71
CA ARG A 371 1.31 13.69 6.93
C ARG A 371 0.86 14.88 7.77
N ARG A 372 0.46 16.00 7.15
CA ARG A 372 -0.01 17.21 7.84
C ARG A 372 -1.26 16.92 8.65
N HIS A 373 -2.22 16.26 8.02
CA HIS A 373 -3.48 15.92 8.65
C HIS A 373 -3.46 14.61 9.43
N LYS A 374 -2.33 13.87 9.43
CA LYS A 374 -2.16 12.54 10.08
C LYS A 374 -3.18 11.51 9.57
N LEU A 375 -3.48 11.57 8.29
CA LEU A 375 -4.40 10.68 7.58
C LEU A 375 -3.60 9.70 6.72
N HIS A 376 -3.39 8.50 7.25
CA HIS A 376 -2.77 7.39 6.52
C HIS A 376 -3.88 6.44 6.05
N THR A 377 -4.47 6.75 4.90
CA THR A 377 -5.53 5.95 4.30
C THR A 377 -4.97 5.05 3.18
N GLU A 378 -5.72 4.02 2.80
CA GLU A 378 -5.36 3.15 1.67
C GLU A 378 -5.27 3.93 0.34
N ALA A 379 -6.08 4.98 0.19
CA ALA A 379 -6.01 5.88 -0.96
C ALA A 379 -4.71 6.71 -0.94
N SER A 380 -4.41 7.40 0.18
CA SER A 380 -3.20 8.21 0.29
C SER A 380 -1.93 7.35 0.17
N TYR A 381 -1.96 6.12 0.67
CA TYR A 381 -0.86 5.15 0.56
C TYR A 381 -0.51 4.83 -0.91
N ARG A 382 -1.52 4.77 -1.79
CA ARG A 382 -1.33 4.55 -3.24
C ARG A 382 -0.92 5.82 -3.96
N PHE A 383 -1.63 6.91 -3.73
CA PHE A 383 -1.31 8.18 -4.40
C PHE A 383 0.10 8.69 -4.05
N GLU A 384 0.56 8.57 -2.79
CA GLU A 384 1.90 9.02 -2.43
C GLU A 384 3.04 8.22 -3.08
N ARG A 385 2.74 7.03 -3.62
CA ARG A 385 3.66 6.15 -4.35
C ARG A 385 3.57 6.30 -5.86
N GLY A 386 2.56 7.01 -6.35
CA GLY A 386 2.26 7.17 -7.76
C GLY A 386 1.24 6.14 -8.27
N VAL A 387 0.09 6.64 -8.70
CA VAL A 387 -0.96 5.88 -9.38
C VAL A 387 -0.75 5.97 -10.89
N ASP A 388 -1.21 4.98 -11.64
CA ASP A 388 -1.14 4.98 -13.10
C ASP A 388 -2.02 6.09 -13.69
N ARG A 389 -1.39 7.09 -14.33
CA ARG A 389 -2.07 8.25 -14.91
C ARG A 389 -3.11 7.89 -15.98
N GLU A 390 -2.95 6.78 -16.67
CA GLU A 390 -3.87 6.36 -17.75
C GLU A 390 -5.05 5.52 -17.23
N LEU A 391 -5.05 5.17 -15.94
CA LEU A 391 -6.03 4.26 -15.36
C LEU A 391 -7.41 4.91 -15.02
N PRO A 392 -7.54 6.20 -14.69
CA PRO A 392 -8.81 6.78 -14.22
C PRO A 392 -10.01 6.53 -15.15
N LEU A 393 -9.83 6.62 -16.47
CA LEU A 393 -10.90 6.35 -17.45
C LEU A 393 -11.41 4.91 -17.38
N ARG A 394 -10.50 3.95 -17.24
CA ARG A 394 -10.83 2.51 -17.21
C ARG A 394 -11.43 2.11 -15.86
N ALA A 395 -10.84 2.60 -14.77
CA ALA A 395 -11.31 2.31 -13.43
C ALA A 395 -12.71 2.88 -13.16
N SER A 396 -12.97 4.12 -13.57
CA SER A 396 -14.29 4.73 -13.44
C SER A 396 -15.35 4.00 -14.29
N ALA A 397 -14.99 3.57 -15.50
CA ALA A 397 -15.88 2.79 -16.37
C ALA A 397 -16.24 1.43 -15.72
N LYS A 398 -15.24 0.74 -15.17
CA LYS A 398 -15.45 -0.53 -14.47
C LYS A 398 -16.28 -0.35 -13.20
N ALA A 399 -16.10 0.78 -12.47
CA ALA A 399 -16.88 1.10 -11.28
C ALA A 399 -18.37 1.23 -11.59
N VAL A 400 -18.74 2.07 -12.56
CA VAL A 400 -20.17 2.24 -12.91
C VAL A 400 -20.79 0.98 -13.48
N ALA A 401 -20.00 0.15 -14.18
CA ALA A 401 -20.48 -1.15 -14.68
C ALA A 401 -20.76 -2.13 -13.53
N LEU A 402 -19.87 -2.24 -12.55
CA LEU A 402 -20.07 -3.08 -11.37
C LEU A 402 -21.26 -2.58 -10.55
N LEU A 403 -21.35 -1.27 -10.31
CA LEU A 403 -22.46 -0.69 -9.56
C LEU A 403 -23.80 -0.93 -10.26
N SER A 404 -23.88 -0.72 -11.59
CA SER A 404 -25.08 -0.99 -12.36
C SER A 404 -25.45 -2.47 -12.38
N GLY A 405 -24.46 -3.36 -12.57
CA GLY A 405 -24.70 -4.81 -12.63
C GLY A 405 -25.09 -5.43 -11.28
N LEU A 406 -24.60 -4.90 -10.17
CA LEU A 406 -24.83 -5.43 -8.83
C LEU A 406 -25.92 -4.72 -8.05
N GLY A 407 -26.01 -3.39 -8.20
CA GLY A 407 -26.96 -2.54 -7.46
C GLY A 407 -28.08 -1.97 -8.32
N GLY A 408 -28.16 -2.35 -9.58
CA GLY A 408 -29.09 -1.76 -10.52
C GLY A 408 -28.71 -0.33 -10.91
N GLY A 409 -29.67 0.43 -11.39
CA GLY A 409 -29.44 1.79 -11.82
C GLY A 409 -28.99 1.89 -13.27
N ARG A 410 -28.99 3.13 -13.76
CA ARG A 410 -28.71 3.48 -15.15
C ARG A 410 -27.43 4.31 -15.22
N VAL A 411 -26.45 3.81 -15.94
CA VAL A 411 -25.22 4.56 -16.25
C VAL A 411 -25.57 5.74 -17.15
N VAL A 412 -25.13 6.95 -16.79
CA VAL A 412 -25.24 8.13 -17.66
C VAL A 412 -24.16 8.01 -18.74
N PRO A 413 -24.52 8.09 -20.04
CA PRO A 413 -23.57 7.96 -21.12
C PRO A 413 -22.48 9.05 -21.08
N GLY A 414 -21.23 8.66 -21.22
CA GLY A 414 -20.08 9.55 -21.23
C GLY A 414 -19.42 9.73 -19.87
N CYS A 415 -18.51 10.68 -19.83
CA CYS A 415 -17.79 11.09 -18.62
C CYS A 415 -17.42 12.57 -18.71
N THR A 416 -17.15 13.19 -17.58
CA THR A 416 -16.33 14.40 -17.55
C THR A 416 -14.86 13.97 -17.49
N HIS A 417 -14.02 14.52 -18.36
CA HIS A 417 -12.63 14.20 -18.46
C HIS A 417 -11.80 15.47 -18.58
N ALA A 418 -11.31 15.97 -17.46
CA ALA A 418 -10.35 17.05 -17.39
C ALA A 418 -8.93 16.48 -17.35
N GLN A 419 -8.05 16.94 -18.23
CA GLN A 419 -6.65 16.50 -18.26
C GLN A 419 -5.73 17.65 -18.63
N ALA A 420 -4.51 17.59 -18.11
CA ALA A 420 -3.42 18.47 -18.51
C ALA A 420 -2.42 17.72 -19.40
N ASP A 421 -1.75 18.44 -20.28
CA ASP A 421 -0.65 17.88 -21.05
C ASP A 421 0.55 17.66 -20.14
N VAL A 422 1.03 16.41 -20.11
CA VAL A 422 2.25 16.03 -19.38
C VAL A 422 3.25 15.47 -20.38
N PRO A 423 4.46 16.04 -20.46
CA PRO A 423 5.49 15.53 -21.35
C PRO A 423 5.80 14.07 -21.08
N GLN A 424 5.92 13.27 -22.13
CA GLN A 424 6.36 11.89 -22.03
C GLN A 424 7.82 11.84 -21.59
N VAL A 425 8.11 11.05 -20.56
CA VAL A 425 9.49 10.79 -20.12
C VAL A 425 10.18 9.91 -21.15
N VAL A 426 11.36 10.34 -21.60
CA VAL A 426 12.25 9.55 -22.46
C VAL A 426 13.62 9.49 -21.80
N ILE A 427 14.09 8.28 -21.52
CA ILE A 427 15.37 8.03 -20.88
C ILE A 427 16.33 7.52 -21.95
N THR A 428 17.39 8.28 -22.22
CA THR A 428 18.43 7.88 -23.15
C THR A 428 19.54 7.11 -22.43
N VAL A 429 19.76 5.85 -22.78
CA VAL A 429 20.72 4.96 -22.11
C VAL A 429 21.60 4.20 -23.10
N ALA A 430 22.89 4.07 -22.80
CA ALA A 430 23.80 3.23 -23.58
C ALA A 430 23.43 1.75 -23.41
N THR A 431 23.46 0.96 -24.48
CA THR A 431 23.06 -0.47 -24.45
C THR A 431 23.88 -1.32 -23.49
N ASP A 432 25.12 -0.91 -23.20
CA ASP A 432 26.07 -1.57 -22.30
C ASP A 432 26.00 -1.03 -20.85
N TYR A 433 25.10 -0.08 -20.56
CA TYR A 433 25.04 0.55 -19.25
C TYR A 433 24.67 -0.44 -18.13
N PRO A 434 23.66 -1.33 -18.28
CA PRO A 434 23.38 -2.37 -17.30
C PRO A 434 24.56 -3.31 -17.08
N ASP A 435 25.28 -3.69 -18.15
CA ASP A 435 26.46 -4.55 -18.09
C ASP A 435 27.57 -3.91 -17.22
N ARG A 436 27.81 -2.62 -17.41
CA ARG A 436 28.82 -1.87 -16.64
C ARG A 436 28.46 -1.71 -15.17
N VAL A 437 27.16 -1.50 -14.89
CA VAL A 437 26.67 -1.36 -13.51
C VAL A 437 26.77 -2.69 -12.77
N ALA A 438 26.31 -3.78 -13.38
CA ALA A 438 26.31 -5.11 -12.79
C ALA A 438 27.69 -5.77 -12.78
N GLY A 439 28.58 -5.39 -13.70
CA GLY A 439 29.86 -6.08 -13.93
C GLY A 439 29.72 -7.45 -14.57
N VAL A 440 28.60 -7.69 -15.25
CA VAL A 440 28.23 -8.90 -15.99
C VAL A 440 27.75 -8.49 -17.38
N VAL A 441 28.02 -9.27 -18.40
CA VAL A 441 27.54 -9.01 -19.76
C VAL A 441 26.17 -9.67 -19.97
N PHE A 442 25.11 -8.90 -19.97
CA PHE A 442 23.77 -9.34 -20.33
C PHE A 442 23.58 -9.34 -21.85
N GLY A 443 24.16 -8.36 -22.51
CA GLY A 443 24.05 -8.13 -23.93
C GLY A 443 22.77 -7.38 -24.33
N ARG A 444 22.87 -6.66 -25.46
CA ARG A 444 21.83 -5.75 -25.95
C ARG A 444 20.44 -6.38 -26.04
N ASP A 445 20.34 -7.57 -26.62
CA ASP A 445 19.04 -8.19 -26.88
C ASP A 445 18.32 -8.56 -25.58
N THR A 446 19.06 -8.98 -24.56
CA THR A 446 18.54 -9.20 -23.21
C THR A 446 18.04 -7.89 -22.60
N VAL A 447 18.85 -6.83 -22.67
CA VAL A 447 18.47 -5.50 -22.15
C VAL A 447 17.16 -5.02 -22.78
N VAL A 448 17.06 -5.05 -24.11
CA VAL A 448 15.86 -4.62 -24.85
C VAL A 448 14.66 -5.50 -24.50
N ARG A 449 14.85 -6.81 -24.41
CA ARG A 449 13.78 -7.76 -24.04
C ARG A 449 13.24 -7.46 -22.65
N ARG A 450 14.11 -7.31 -21.64
CA ARG A 450 13.70 -7.04 -20.24
C ARG A 450 12.99 -5.70 -20.09
N LEU A 451 13.49 -4.65 -20.73
CA LEU A 451 12.83 -3.35 -20.70
C LEU A 451 11.42 -3.41 -21.33
N ARG A 452 11.24 -4.19 -22.40
CA ARG A 452 9.92 -4.40 -23.01
C ARG A 452 8.99 -5.25 -22.12
N GLU A 453 9.52 -6.23 -21.42
CA GLU A 453 8.75 -7.03 -20.43
C GLU A 453 8.22 -6.18 -19.28
N VAL A 454 8.98 -5.17 -18.84
CA VAL A 454 8.54 -4.15 -17.88
C VAL A 454 7.42 -3.25 -18.44
N GLY A 455 7.26 -3.23 -19.78
CA GLY A 455 6.27 -2.41 -20.48
C GLY A 455 6.84 -1.15 -21.12
N CYS A 456 8.16 -0.96 -21.10
CA CYS A 456 8.80 0.18 -21.75
C CYS A 456 8.72 0.10 -23.28
N SER A 457 8.47 1.22 -23.92
CA SER A 457 8.72 1.40 -25.36
C SER A 457 10.20 1.68 -25.57
N VAL A 458 10.86 0.85 -26.41
CA VAL A 458 12.31 0.94 -26.64
C VAL A 458 12.54 1.18 -28.13
N THR A 459 13.12 2.33 -28.46
CA THR A 459 13.57 2.69 -29.80
C THR A 459 15.08 2.80 -29.82
N GLN A 460 15.68 2.42 -30.94
CA GLN A 460 17.13 2.53 -31.11
C GLN A 460 17.46 3.82 -31.86
N THR A 461 18.28 4.65 -31.26
CA THR A 461 18.85 5.82 -31.91
C THR A 461 20.36 5.64 -32.14
N HIS A 462 20.83 6.07 -33.28
CA HIS A 462 22.28 6.19 -33.58
C HIS A 462 22.72 7.62 -33.24
N ALA A 463 22.67 8.00 -31.95
CA ALA A 463 23.16 9.29 -31.53
C ALA A 463 24.67 9.22 -31.24
N ALA A 464 25.39 10.27 -31.65
CA ALA A 464 26.75 10.51 -31.16
C ALA A 464 26.70 10.57 -29.63
N SER A 465 27.52 9.76 -28.95
CA SER A 465 27.57 9.69 -27.49
C SER A 465 27.44 11.06 -26.85
N PRO A 466 26.45 11.30 -25.99
CA PRO A 466 26.54 12.42 -25.08
C PRO A 466 27.82 12.22 -24.26
N THR A 467 28.67 13.19 -24.24
CA THR A 467 29.82 13.26 -23.34
C THR A 467 29.26 13.29 -21.92
N VAL A 468 29.12 12.13 -21.29
CA VAL A 468 28.90 12.06 -19.84
C VAL A 468 30.15 12.69 -19.24
N ALA A 469 30.00 13.93 -18.76
CA ALA A 469 31.07 14.58 -18.01
C ALA A 469 31.40 13.65 -16.82
N PRO A 470 32.70 13.34 -16.61
CA PRO A 470 33.04 12.53 -15.44
C PRO A 470 32.57 13.28 -14.20
N TRP A 471 31.92 12.55 -13.30
CA TRP A 471 31.48 13.07 -12.01
C TRP A 471 32.61 13.85 -11.35
N ARG A 472 32.51 15.18 -11.32
CA ARG A 472 33.44 16.04 -10.59
C ARG A 472 32.96 16.10 -9.16
N GLY A 473 33.60 15.30 -8.30
CA GLY A 473 33.54 15.53 -6.85
C GLY A 473 33.87 17.00 -6.56
N GLU A 474 33.20 17.56 -5.55
CA GLU A 474 33.42 18.94 -5.11
C GLU A 474 34.90 19.28 -4.95
N PRO A 475 35.35 20.50 -5.31
CA PRO A 475 36.75 20.89 -5.22
C PRO A 475 37.14 21.13 -3.76
N GLY A 476 37.71 20.11 -3.15
CA GLY A 476 38.39 20.15 -1.85
C GLY A 476 39.87 19.84 -2.06
N GLU A 477 40.71 20.90 -2.07
CA GLU A 477 42.15 20.93 -1.87
C GLU A 477 43.02 20.12 -2.85
N ALA A 478 43.43 20.77 -3.91
CA ALA A 478 44.54 20.35 -4.77
C ALA A 478 45.89 20.57 -4.06
N GLY A 479 46.53 19.45 -3.65
CA GLY A 479 47.95 19.42 -3.35
C GLY A 479 48.75 19.20 -4.64
N PRO A 480 49.95 19.78 -4.83
CA PRO A 480 50.73 19.65 -6.03
C PRO A 480 51.37 18.28 -6.18
N GLY A 481 50.99 17.50 -7.18
CA GLY A 481 51.58 16.20 -7.40
C GLY A 481 51.30 15.57 -8.75
N ARG A 482 52.19 15.84 -9.70
CA ARG A 482 52.55 15.02 -10.86
C ARG A 482 51.44 14.48 -11.74
N ALA A 483 51.34 15.04 -12.94
CA ALA A 483 50.69 14.45 -14.10
C ALA A 483 51.28 13.05 -14.36
N VAL A 484 50.44 12.02 -14.24
CA VAL A 484 50.69 10.71 -14.84
C VAL A 484 50.12 10.79 -16.25
N THR A 485 51.00 10.98 -17.21
CA THR A 485 50.73 10.78 -18.63
C THR A 485 50.65 9.27 -18.86
N ASP A 486 49.48 8.73 -19.01
CA ASP A 486 49.25 7.39 -19.51
C ASP A 486 49.11 7.47 -21.05
N PRO A 487 50.07 6.94 -21.81
CA PRO A 487 49.98 6.88 -23.26
C PRO A 487 49.26 5.58 -23.64
N SER A 488 47.93 5.55 -23.50
CA SER A 488 47.18 4.49 -24.18
C SER A 488 46.74 5.00 -25.56
N PRO A 489 47.03 4.26 -26.64
CA PRO A 489 46.70 4.69 -27.98
C PRO A 489 45.18 4.84 -28.12
N ALA A 490 44.79 5.86 -28.88
CA ALA A 490 43.41 6.11 -29.28
C ALA A 490 42.81 4.86 -29.97
N ALA A 491 42.32 3.92 -29.15
CA ALA A 491 41.36 2.94 -29.62
C ALA A 491 40.18 3.77 -30.15
N SER A 492 39.86 3.64 -31.40
CA SER A 492 38.66 4.21 -32.00
C SER A 492 37.49 3.92 -31.05
N ARG A 493 36.96 4.96 -30.42
CA ARG A 493 35.74 4.82 -29.58
C ARG A 493 34.63 4.39 -30.54
N ALA A 494 34.42 3.07 -30.64
CA ALA A 494 33.25 2.53 -31.29
C ALA A 494 32.06 3.24 -30.63
N GLN A 495 31.20 3.85 -31.42
CA GLN A 495 30.00 4.49 -30.95
C GLN A 495 29.15 3.41 -30.30
N VAL A 496 29.00 3.44 -28.96
CA VAL A 496 28.12 2.52 -28.24
C VAL A 496 26.69 2.87 -28.66
N PRO A 497 25.92 1.91 -29.18
CA PRO A 497 24.53 2.17 -29.54
C PRO A 497 23.75 2.67 -28.33
N VAL A 498 22.82 3.59 -28.55
CA VAL A 498 22.00 4.21 -27.52
C VAL A 498 20.56 3.79 -27.71
N LEU A 499 19.84 3.60 -26.62
CA LEU A 499 18.41 3.33 -26.60
C LEU A 499 17.71 4.56 -26.03
N ASP A 500 16.61 4.95 -26.66
CA ASP A 500 15.62 5.85 -26.08
C ASP A 500 14.48 5.00 -25.54
N VAL A 501 14.28 5.07 -24.23
CA VAL A 501 13.35 4.24 -23.48
C VAL A 501 12.27 5.12 -22.87
N SER A 502 11.01 4.85 -23.23
CA SER A 502 9.86 5.51 -22.63
C SER A 502 9.17 4.55 -21.67
N PRO A 503 9.17 4.86 -20.35
CA PRO A 503 8.47 4.07 -19.34
C PRO A 503 6.96 4.04 -19.58
N PRO A 504 6.27 2.96 -19.18
CA PRO A 504 4.82 2.92 -19.20
C PRO A 504 4.22 3.81 -18.08
N SER A 505 2.96 4.21 -18.24
CA SER A 505 2.27 5.16 -17.34
C SER A 505 2.20 4.71 -15.87
N TRP A 506 2.27 3.41 -15.62
CA TRP A 506 2.25 2.84 -14.25
C TRP A 506 3.63 2.76 -13.59
N ARG A 507 4.71 3.18 -14.27
CA ARG A 507 6.09 3.18 -13.76
C ARG A 507 6.66 4.60 -13.64
N PRO A 508 6.09 5.45 -12.76
CA PRO A 508 6.61 6.80 -12.54
C PRO A 508 7.97 6.83 -11.83
N ASP A 509 8.41 5.70 -11.30
CA ASP A 509 9.70 5.47 -10.65
C ASP A 509 10.88 5.44 -11.65
N LEU A 510 10.63 5.03 -12.91
CA LEU A 510 11.66 4.97 -13.93
C LEU A 510 11.94 6.38 -14.48
N THR A 511 13.02 6.99 -14.04
CA THR A 511 13.36 8.38 -14.33
C THR A 511 14.75 8.59 -14.89
N ASP A 512 15.67 7.65 -14.65
CA ASP A 512 17.04 7.73 -15.12
C ASP A 512 17.62 6.37 -15.57
N PRO A 513 18.82 6.36 -16.21
CA PRO A 513 19.45 5.11 -16.66
C PRO A 513 19.70 4.06 -15.56
N ALA A 514 19.87 4.46 -14.30
CA ALA A 514 20.14 3.53 -13.21
C ALA A 514 18.89 2.71 -12.89
N ASP A 515 17.70 3.35 -12.93
CA ASP A 515 16.43 2.66 -12.74
C ASP A 515 16.21 1.58 -13.81
N LEU A 516 16.56 1.89 -15.07
CA LEU A 516 16.48 0.92 -16.17
C LEU A 516 17.47 -0.24 -16.00
N ALA A 517 18.69 0.06 -15.51
CA ALA A 517 19.67 -0.99 -15.23
C ALA A 517 19.21 -1.91 -14.10
N GLU A 518 18.58 -1.38 -13.05
CA GLU A 518 18.01 -2.17 -11.98
C GLU A 518 16.96 -3.15 -12.49
N GLU A 519 16.05 -2.71 -13.38
CA GLU A 519 15.04 -3.58 -13.96
C GLU A 519 15.66 -4.77 -14.71
N VAL A 520 16.71 -4.54 -15.50
CA VAL A 520 17.43 -5.61 -16.19
C VAL A 520 18.08 -6.56 -15.19
N ILE A 521 18.76 -6.02 -14.18
CA ILE A 521 19.51 -6.80 -13.18
C ILE A 521 18.56 -7.68 -12.36
N ARG A 522 17.48 -7.12 -11.85
CA ARG A 522 16.54 -7.88 -11.01
C ARG A 522 15.82 -9.00 -11.78
N LEU A 523 15.48 -8.76 -13.06
CA LEU A 523 14.81 -9.76 -13.91
C LEU A 523 15.76 -10.84 -14.46
N GLU A 524 17.06 -10.57 -14.57
CA GLU A 524 18.08 -11.58 -14.87
C GLU A 524 18.56 -12.32 -13.61
N GLY A 525 18.21 -11.81 -12.41
CA GLY A 525 18.52 -12.37 -11.10
C GLY A 525 19.85 -11.85 -10.53
N TYR A 526 19.80 -11.42 -9.27
CA TYR A 526 20.99 -10.91 -8.56
C TYR A 526 22.07 -11.98 -8.37
N GLU A 527 21.70 -13.26 -8.38
CA GLU A 527 22.62 -14.39 -8.28
C GLU A 527 23.59 -14.48 -9.49
N SER A 528 23.23 -13.88 -10.62
CA SER A 528 24.08 -13.79 -11.80
C SER A 528 25.29 -12.87 -11.59
N ILE A 529 25.25 -11.98 -10.58
CA ILE A 529 26.31 -11.01 -10.31
C ILE A 529 27.43 -11.66 -9.49
N PRO A 530 28.66 -11.73 -10.01
CA PRO A 530 29.76 -12.37 -9.31
C PRO A 530 30.20 -11.56 -8.10
N VAL A 531 30.38 -12.22 -6.97
CA VAL A 531 30.99 -11.61 -5.78
C VAL A 531 32.46 -11.32 -6.06
N ARG A 532 32.82 -10.03 -6.09
CA ARG A 532 34.21 -9.59 -6.25
C ARG A 532 34.70 -8.96 -4.96
N MET A 533 35.70 -9.58 -4.34
CA MET A 533 36.36 -9.00 -3.19
C MET A 533 37.13 -7.73 -3.61
N PRO A 534 36.87 -6.57 -2.97
CA PRO A 534 37.61 -5.36 -3.28
C PRO A 534 39.10 -5.58 -2.91
N ARG A 535 39.98 -5.27 -3.85
CA ARG A 535 41.43 -5.29 -3.59
C ARG A 535 41.77 -4.08 -2.73
N ALA A 536 42.19 -4.32 -1.51
CA ALA A 536 42.75 -3.26 -0.68
C ALA A 536 44.04 -2.76 -1.36
N LEU A 537 44.05 -1.49 -1.74
CA LEU A 537 45.30 -0.85 -2.14
C LEU A 537 46.26 -0.93 -0.96
N ALA A 538 47.48 -1.45 -1.21
CA ALA A 538 48.53 -1.44 -0.21
C ALA A 538 48.77 0.02 0.21
N GLY A 539 48.13 0.39 1.31
CA GLY A 539 48.11 1.78 1.76
C GLY A 539 49.45 2.18 2.37
N ARG A 540 49.73 3.45 2.37
CA ARG A 540 50.91 4.05 3.06
C ARG A 540 50.79 3.93 4.60
N GLY A 541 49.92 3.09 5.11
CA GLY A 541 49.60 2.96 6.52
C GLY A 541 48.74 4.12 7.04
N LEU A 542 48.69 4.29 8.35
CA LEU A 542 47.91 5.34 8.98
C LEU A 542 48.51 6.73 8.68
N THR A 543 47.66 7.70 8.39
CA THR A 543 48.07 9.10 8.31
C THR A 543 48.64 9.59 9.65
N ARG A 544 49.40 10.67 9.66
CA ARG A 544 49.93 11.28 10.89
C ARG A 544 48.79 11.55 11.92
N ARG A 545 47.65 12.03 11.45
CA ARG A 545 46.49 12.33 12.29
C ARG A 545 45.89 11.06 12.91
N GLN A 546 45.78 9.99 12.13
CA GLN A 546 45.28 8.69 12.62
C GLN A 546 46.24 8.06 13.65
N ARG A 547 47.55 8.14 13.40
CA ARG A 547 48.57 7.67 14.35
C ARG A 547 48.52 8.44 15.67
N LEU A 548 48.45 9.79 15.59
CA LEU A 548 48.33 10.62 16.77
C LEU A 548 47.06 10.28 17.58
N ARG A 549 45.95 10.14 16.91
CA ARG A 549 44.69 9.76 17.57
C ARG A 549 44.79 8.42 18.27
N ARG A 550 45.38 7.42 17.61
CA ARG A 550 45.60 6.09 18.22
C ARG A 550 46.56 6.16 19.42
N SER A 551 47.62 6.96 19.33
CA SER A 551 48.54 7.21 20.43
C SER A 551 47.84 7.85 21.62
N VAL A 552 47.07 8.91 21.40
CA VAL A 552 46.29 9.57 22.45
C VAL A 552 45.33 8.58 23.14
N GLY A 553 44.62 7.78 22.35
CA GLY A 553 43.70 6.78 22.89
C GLY A 553 44.43 5.75 23.78
N ARG A 554 45.57 5.25 23.33
CA ARG A 554 46.40 4.31 24.14
C ARG A 554 46.89 4.95 25.43
N THR A 555 47.48 6.12 25.36
CA THR A 555 48.00 6.82 26.55
C THR A 555 46.92 7.08 27.59
N LEU A 556 45.71 7.44 27.15
CA LEU A 556 44.56 7.63 28.05
C LEU A 556 44.13 6.30 28.68
N ALA A 557 44.04 5.23 27.89
CA ALA A 557 43.71 3.88 28.40
C ALA A 557 44.75 3.39 29.43
N GLU A 558 46.05 3.53 29.13
CA GLU A 558 47.15 3.21 30.02
C GLU A 558 47.14 4.03 31.32
N SER A 559 46.60 5.25 31.26
CA SER A 559 46.39 6.13 32.40
C SER A 559 45.11 5.83 33.19
N GLY A 560 44.39 4.77 32.88
CA GLY A 560 43.18 4.32 33.58
C GLY A 560 41.88 5.00 33.14
N TYR A 561 41.87 5.67 31.99
CA TYR A 561 40.64 6.21 31.40
C TYR A 561 39.90 5.13 30.60
N VAL A 562 38.59 5.18 30.61
CA VAL A 562 37.70 4.34 29.78
C VAL A 562 37.17 5.14 28.62
N GLU A 563 37.32 4.61 27.39
CA GLU A 563 36.73 5.23 26.20
C GLU A 563 35.24 4.93 26.15
N VAL A 564 34.43 5.98 26.01
CA VAL A 564 32.99 5.85 25.80
C VAL A 564 32.57 6.51 24.49
N MET A 565 31.70 5.88 23.78
CA MET A 565 31.10 6.47 22.59
C MET A 565 29.94 7.36 22.98
N SER A 566 29.94 8.60 22.49
CA SER A 566 28.84 9.53 22.65
C SER A 566 28.22 9.87 21.31
N TRP A 567 26.94 10.15 21.32
CA TRP A 567 26.25 10.60 20.12
C TRP A 567 26.70 12.02 19.74
N PRO A 568 26.83 12.34 18.43
CA PRO A 568 27.27 13.68 17.99
C PRO A 568 26.20 14.76 18.17
N PHE A 569 25.04 14.42 18.69
CA PHE A 569 23.91 15.31 18.89
C PHE A 569 23.65 15.55 20.38
N ALA A 570 23.36 16.81 20.75
CA ALA A 570 22.98 17.20 22.08
C ALA A 570 21.70 18.05 22.04
N SER A 571 20.98 18.11 23.15
CA SER A 571 19.82 19.01 23.26
C SER A 571 20.27 20.47 23.28
N ARG A 572 19.36 21.41 23.00
CA ARG A 572 19.66 22.85 23.06
C ARG A 572 20.02 23.26 24.47
N SER A 573 19.29 22.76 25.46
CA SER A 573 19.56 23.03 26.89
C SER A 573 20.96 22.56 27.31
N ASP A 574 21.40 21.40 26.83
CA ASP A 574 22.74 20.88 27.14
C ASP A 574 23.82 21.71 26.46
N ALA A 575 23.56 22.19 25.24
CA ALA A 575 24.47 23.04 24.51
C ALA A 575 24.66 24.41 25.21
N ASP A 576 23.60 24.99 25.75
CA ASP A 576 23.64 26.29 26.45
C ASP A 576 24.40 26.23 27.78
N LEU A 577 24.35 25.07 28.47
CA LEU A 577 25.10 24.84 29.71
C LEU A 577 26.61 24.67 29.49
N LEU A 578 27.10 24.48 28.29
CA LEU A 578 28.51 24.24 27.95
C LEU A 578 29.29 25.50 27.61
N GLY A 579 28.66 26.67 27.70
CA GLY A 579 29.27 27.99 27.49
C GLY A 579 29.18 28.53 26.06
N PRO A 580 29.70 29.74 25.81
CA PRO A 580 29.44 30.47 24.59
C PRO A 580 30.05 29.82 23.33
N PRO A 581 29.46 30.08 22.14
CA PRO A 581 29.84 29.49 20.86
C PRO A 581 31.30 29.72 20.43
N GLN A 582 31.95 30.70 20.97
CA GLN A 582 33.33 31.12 20.61
C GLN A 582 34.40 30.05 20.92
N VAL A 583 34.13 29.14 21.87
CA VAL A 583 35.08 28.08 22.26
C VAL A 583 34.95 26.83 21.43
N PHE A 584 33.79 26.55 20.84
CA PHE A 584 33.48 25.25 20.20
C PHE A 584 32.95 25.35 18.77
N GLY A 585 32.93 26.52 18.14
CA GLY A 585 32.31 26.76 16.83
C GLY A 585 30.78 26.88 16.91
N ARG A 586 30.16 27.41 15.87
CA ARG A 586 28.70 27.53 15.81
C ARG A 586 28.06 26.15 15.59
N PRO A 587 27.11 25.73 16.43
CA PRO A 587 26.38 24.48 16.20
C PRO A 587 25.41 24.61 15.04
N SER A 588 25.32 23.56 14.21
CA SER A 588 24.27 23.42 13.19
C SER A 588 23.01 22.85 13.86
N TRP A 589 21.88 23.49 13.64
CA TRP A 589 20.59 23.05 14.18
C TRP A 589 19.82 22.25 13.15
N TRP A 590 19.40 21.04 13.52
CA TRP A 590 18.56 20.20 12.69
C TRP A 590 17.15 20.16 13.29
N PRO A 591 16.10 20.53 12.51
CA PRO A 591 14.73 20.36 12.98
C PRO A 591 14.39 18.87 13.10
N THR A 592 14.00 18.42 14.28
CA THR A 592 13.48 17.07 14.50
C THR A 592 11.97 17.11 14.62
N ARG A 593 11.28 16.03 14.15
CA ARG A 593 9.80 15.93 14.19
C ARG A 593 9.18 15.98 15.59
N SER A 594 9.92 15.69 16.64
CA SER A 594 9.38 15.86 17.99
C SER A 594 9.62 17.31 18.46
N ALA A 595 8.56 18.06 18.66
CA ALA A 595 8.56 19.47 19.07
C ALA A 595 9.26 19.77 20.42
N ARG A 596 9.90 18.77 21.04
CA ARG A 596 10.56 18.91 22.35
C ARG A 596 12.08 18.80 22.34
N MET A 597 12.72 18.43 21.19
CA MET A 597 14.17 18.28 21.13
C MET A 597 14.74 18.76 19.79
N SER A 598 15.20 20.00 19.73
CA SER A 598 16.13 20.45 18.69
C SER A 598 17.51 19.87 19.00
N ARG A 599 18.09 19.10 18.11
CA ARG A 599 19.43 18.52 18.29
C ARG A 599 20.48 19.38 17.59
N CYS A 600 21.58 19.59 18.24
CA CYS A 600 22.70 20.37 17.74
C CYS A 600 23.82 19.43 17.28
N CYS A 601 24.30 19.60 16.04
CA CYS A 601 25.46 18.91 15.52
C CYS A 601 26.70 19.77 15.74
N GLY A 602 27.75 19.21 16.34
CA GLY A 602 29.06 19.88 16.42
C GLY A 602 29.62 20.24 17.80
N ARG A 603 28.80 20.23 18.83
CA ARG A 603 29.33 20.32 20.20
C ARG A 603 29.51 18.94 20.80
N ARG A 604 30.69 18.40 20.69
CA ARG A 604 31.05 17.21 21.43
C ARG A 604 31.28 17.56 22.87
N CYS A 605 30.42 17.03 23.65
CA CYS A 605 30.31 17.49 24.99
C CYS A 605 30.63 16.47 26.03
N CYS A 606 31.40 16.91 26.95
CA CYS A 606 31.54 16.31 28.25
C CYS A 606 30.22 15.94 28.94
N ARG A 607 29.08 16.52 28.57
CA ARG A 607 27.77 16.20 29.12
C ARG A 607 27.10 14.96 28.55
N ALA A 608 27.41 14.53 27.33
CA ALA A 608 26.91 13.25 26.86
C ALA A 608 27.44 12.10 27.73
N CYS A 609 28.64 12.27 28.30
CA CYS A 609 29.21 11.32 29.26
C CYS A 609 28.54 11.43 30.66
N SER A 610 28.09 12.61 31.08
CA SER A 610 27.40 12.77 32.37
C SER A 610 25.93 12.35 32.35
N ALA A 611 25.26 12.48 31.20
CA ALA A 611 23.88 12.04 31.03
C ALA A 611 23.75 10.49 31.00
N SER A 612 24.82 9.79 30.66
CA SER A 612 24.84 8.33 30.66
C SER A 612 25.00 7.70 32.06
N TRP A 613 25.31 8.51 33.08
CA TRP A 613 25.52 8.04 34.46
C TRP A 613 24.87 9.00 35.46
N PRO A 614 23.63 8.76 35.84
CA PRO A 614 22.99 9.51 36.89
C PRO A 614 23.63 9.15 38.24
N GLY A 615 24.40 10.07 38.81
CA GLY A 615 24.89 9.95 40.20
C GLY A 615 26.34 10.31 40.49
N THR A 616 27.14 10.81 39.53
CA THR A 616 28.51 11.22 39.81
C THR A 616 28.78 12.67 39.43
N SER A 617 28.90 13.53 40.44
CA SER A 617 29.43 14.89 40.36
C SER A 617 30.97 14.88 40.36
N ALA A 618 31.60 14.23 39.39
CA ALA A 618 33.06 14.25 39.28
C ALA A 618 33.50 15.02 38.05
N GLY A 619 34.35 15.99 38.25
CA GLY A 619 34.80 16.92 37.22
C GLY A 619 35.44 16.26 36.01
N VAL A 620 35.04 16.70 34.86
CA VAL A 620 35.56 16.27 33.57
C VAL A 620 36.82 17.06 33.26
N SER A 621 37.93 16.37 33.07
CA SER A 621 39.21 17.01 32.69
C SER A 621 39.10 17.66 31.29
N PRO A 622 39.72 18.85 31.07
CA PRO A 622 39.65 19.60 29.80
C PRO A 622 40.31 18.89 28.58
N ILE A 623 40.96 17.77 28.78
CA ILE A 623 41.78 17.10 27.74
C ILE A 623 40.95 16.23 26.78
N ALA A 624 39.66 16.03 27.04
CA ALA A 624 38.79 15.19 26.21
C ALA A 624 38.34 15.85 24.88
N ARG A 625 39.23 16.52 24.17
CA ARG A 625 38.92 17.28 22.95
C ARG A 625 39.32 16.59 21.66
N CYS A 626 39.23 15.32 21.52
CA CYS A 626 39.56 14.77 20.22
C CYS A 626 38.74 13.57 19.82
N SER A 627 38.04 13.73 18.73
CA SER A 627 37.34 12.67 18.01
C SER A 627 35.96 12.25 18.55
N ARG A 628 35.32 11.29 17.91
CA ARG A 628 33.97 10.75 18.22
C ARG A 628 33.92 9.89 19.49
N SER A 629 34.94 9.91 20.31
CA SER A 629 35.08 9.18 21.57
C SER A 629 35.54 10.13 22.67
N ALA A 630 35.05 9.95 23.88
CA ALA A 630 35.45 10.65 25.08
C ALA A 630 36.00 9.63 26.10
N TRP A 631 37.03 10.02 26.85
CA TRP A 631 37.70 9.20 27.87
C TRP A 631 37.33 9.65 29.26
N TYR A 632 37.06 8.74 30.18
CA TYR A 632 36.64 8.99 31.54
C TYR A 632 37.58 8.35 32.56
N SER A 633 37.95 9.06 33.65
CA SER A 633 38.69 8.50 34.78
C SER A 633 37.73 8.32 35.95
N GLY A 634 37.43 7.11 36.31
CA GLY A 634 36.61 6.75 37.46
C GLY A 634 37.44 5.98 38.50
N ARG A 635 37.68 6.57 39.68
CA ARG A 635 38.07 5.82 40.85
C ARG A 635 36.82 5.38 41.61
N GLY A 636 36.23 4.27 41.19
CA GLY A 636 35.13 3.60 41.89
C GLY A 636 35.29 2.09 41.77
N PRO A 637 34.87 1.32 42.80
CA PRO A 637 35.02 -0.16 42.74
C PRO A 637 34.21 -0.71 41.58
N VAL A 638 34.85 -1.54 40.78
CA VAL A 638 34.22 -2.32 39.72
C VAL A 638 33.16 -3.21 40.37
N PRO A 639 31.87 -3.14 39.99
CA PRO A 639 30.89 -4.08 40.50
C PRO A 639 31.24 -5.48 40.02
N PRO A 640 31.04 -6.52 40.85
CA PRO A 640 31.33 -7.90 40.47
C PRO A 640 30.47 -8.31 39.29
N PRO A 641 30.95 -9.18 38.41
CA PRO A 641 30.20 -9.68 37.28
C PRO A 641 28.91 -10.37 37.74
N PRO A 642 27.80 -10.29 36.99
CA PRO A 642 26.57 -10.99 37.32
C PRO A 642 26.82 -12.49 37.38
N ARG A 643 26.35 -13.14 38.43
CA ARG A 643 26.43 -14.62 38.57
C ARG A 643 25.64 -15.26 37.44
N PRO A 644 26.13 -16.34 36.83
CA PRO A 644 25.36 -17.07 35.84
C PRO A 644 24.09 -17.61 36.49
N SER A 645 22.95 -17.27 35.92
CA SER A 645 21.65 -17.83 36.30
C SER A 645 21.64 -19.30 35.92
N SER A 646 21.61 -20.17 36.93
CA SER A 646 21.24 -21.57 36.77
C SER A 646 19.75 -21.66 36.43
N ARG A 647 19.42 -21.90 35.15
CA ARG A 647 18.43 -22.89 34.66
C ARG A 647 18.40 -22.86 33.15
#